data_8a8f014df3b6f8dbf04338e2077a3d0c
#
_entry.id   8a8f014df3b6f8dbf04338e2077a3d0c
#
_cell.length_a   1.000
_cell.length_b   1.000
_cell.length_c   1.000
_cell.angle_alpha   90.00
_cell.angle_beta   90.00
_cell.angle_gamma   90.00
#
_symmetry.space_group_name_H-M   'P 1'
#
loop_
_entity.id
_entity.type
_entity.pdbx_description
1 polymer ?
#
loop_
_entity_poly.entity_id
_entity_poly.type
_entity_poly.pdbx_seq_one_letter_code
_entity_poly.pdbx_strand_id
1 'polypeptide(L)'
;MQRFDLLDLVFSNHTNSVILNAMNTHCLKGLPTKVTLIFILGMLIGCSGLKNIPEGRFLLDEQTILIGNKKIRNDSVLALLSTKPNSQIAGIRPKLWLYQISRAPRDLQDQPWLRKIGQAPIYYSSQETARNRLKMVDFYQSKGYFNAKIKDTVVFHPKKPLAEVKYLLDLGNPYIIDEFSVKTDNTLLDSLYIATQEHSHIKVGHIVSVEDLTRERTRLTQWFKNNGVFQFQESALSFTIRRDTTDRGKDNRVQLDLKISAPRGPAGAVAAPFKREQWEKIDVFVGLDARNPETALDSLTYEGITFFYRGKLGYQPQVLARAIPLSPGQWYSEEKRNQTYRWINNLGTLRAPRIAAEPQDDGMLYGRIDLVPKDRYATELNLDLTHNNIQRLGIAFSAGVSALNISQRSDILRINTRGSIGLFGDAVGTDQKYTSEYGVDISLTRPELWVPFGRGKNLLNQDKAPKTSVVLGRSIQNNIGLDRQTLNASLGYQWNAQTYSRHTFNLIDVQYVRNLNPDRFFNVYQNSFDQLNELAQLWRDDPSYTKYFDSLTSQLIIPSGAQGFIDDFLTNQLLSDQYQEVLLIEERRKRLTENNLISSTQWSYTNGISNNLNDPQFAQFRILFESAGGLLSLAAPLVGLEKNEDGVYSYAKVPFAQYVKTELSWIKHWPLAPTQSIAFRVFGGAAIPYGNASNIPFTRSYFAGGSNDNRAWNAYALGPGTTSNLNDFNEANFKLAANLEYRFGLAGPFLGALFIDAGNIWNVLDDVTDSKATFDNFKSLEDIAVGAGIGLRYDFDFFIFRFDTGFKAYEPSYGDKNRWLNKFNFSN
;
A
#
# COMPACT_ATOMS: atom_id res chain seq x y z
N MET A 1 2.81 -9.48 7.58
CA MET A 1 1.42 -9.32 8.01
C MET A 1 0.79 -8.33 7.05
N GLN A 2 0.19 -8.84 5.99
CA GLN A 2 -0.63 -8.03 5.09
C GLN A 2 -1.96 -7.81 5.82
N ARG A 3 -2.28 -6.58 6.17
CA ARG A 3 -3.66 -6.21 6.47
C ARG A 3 -4.37 -6.15 5.13
N PHE A 4 -5.22 -7.11 4.92
CA PHE A 4 -6.24 -7.05 3.89
C PHE A 4 -7.18 -5.87 4.20
N ASP A 5 -7.54 -5.11 3.17
CA ASP A 5 -8.73 -4.29 3.21
C ASP A 5 -9.93 -5.24 3.30
N LEU A 6 -10.35 -5.51 4.51
CA LEU A 6 -11.57 -6.27 4.79
C LEU A 6 -12.70 -5.26 4.95
N LEU A 7 -13.73 -5.50 4.17
CA LEU A 7 -15.08 -4.95 4.21
C LEU A 7 -15.37 -3.73 3.35
N ASP A 8 -15.52 -4.00 2.05
CA ASP A 8 -16.67 -3.49 1.32
C ASP A 8 -17.90 -4.33 1.75
N LEU A 9 -18.42 -4.12 2.94
CA LEU A 9 -19.66 -4.76 3.38
C LEU A 9 -20.82 -3.81 3.12
N VAL A 10 -21.49 -4.09 2.06
CA VAL A 10 -22.90 -4.22 1.75
C VAL A 10 -23.90 -3.31 2.49
N PHE A 11 -24.53 -2.48 1.72
CA PHE A 11 -25.98 -2.40 1.71
C PHE A 11 -26.47 -2.29 0.27
N SER A 12 -26.84 -3.43 -0.34
CA SER A 12 -27.58 -3.46 -1.58
C SER A 12 -29.03 -2.98 -1.34
N ASN A 13 -29.61 -2.43 -2.39
CA ASN A 13 -30.92 -1.77 -2.45
C ASN A 13 -32.13 -2.41 -1.77
N HIS A 14 -32.04 -3.64 -1.24
CA HIS A 14 -33.18 -4.32 -0.58
C HIS A 14 -33.43 -3.91 0.86
N THR A 15 -32.41 -3.42 1.61
CA THR A 15 -32.66 -2.86 2.96
C THR A 15 -33.19 -1.43 2.90
N ASN A 16 -32.90 -0.70 1.83
CA ASN A 16 -33.53 0.60 1.58
C ASN A 16 -35.04 0.45 1.26
N SER A 17 -35.49 -0.67 0.67
CA SER A 17 -36.91 -0.88 0.42
C SER A 17 -37.71 -1.18 1.69
N VAL A 18 -37.09 -1.79 2.70
CA VAL A 18 -37.78 -2.08 3.97
C VAL A 18 -37.81 -0.85 4.89
N ILE A 19 -36.73 -0.06 4.93
CA ILE A 19 -36.70 1.20 5.71
C ILE A 19 -37.50 2.29 4.99
N LEU A 20 -37.45 2.37 3.66
CA LEU A 20 -38.29 3.29 2.86
C LEU A 20 -39.76 2.85 2.80
N ASN A 21 -40.09 1.55 2.84
CA ASN A 21 -41.47 1.11 2.95
C ASN A 21 -42.06 1.29 4.36
N ALA A 22 -41.22 1.32 5.42
CA ALA A 22 -41.67 1.71 6.76
C ALA A 22 -41.86 3.24 6.90
N MET A 23 -41.27 4.04 6.04
CA MET A 23 -41.46 5.49 5.93
C MET A 23 -42.48 5.90 4.83
N ASN A 24 -43.00 4.95 4.07
CA ASN A 24 -43.96 5.21 2.97
C ASN A 24 -45.39 5.10 3.41
N THR A 25 -45.73 5.76 4.53
CA THR A 25 -47.10 6.05 4.88
C THR A 25 -47.37 7.56 4.76
N HIS A 26 -47.95 7.93 3.61
CA HIS A 26 -48.93 8.97 3.40
C HIS A 26 -48.65 10.46 3.75
N CYS A 27 -47.39 10.94 3.97
CA CYS A 27 -47.22 12.38 4.24
C CYS A 27 -46.22 13.16 3.38
N LEU A 28 -45.50 12.58 2.43
CA LEU A 28 -44.44 13.29 1.67
C LEU A 28 -44.58 13.27 0.13
N LYS A 29 -45.70 12.79 -0.38
CA LYS A 29 -45.99 12.94 -1.83
C LYS A 29 -46.59 14.32 -2.09
N GLY A 30 -45.77 15.35 -2.21
CA GLY A 30 -46.26 16.67 -2.60
C GLY A 30 -45.36 17.87 -2.30
N LEU A 31 -44.27 17.70 -1.56
CA LEU A 31 -43.36 18.84 -1.31
C LEU A 31 -42.33 18.92 -2.45
N PRO A 32 -42.21 20.04 -3.18
CA PRO A 32 -41.16 20.22 -4.18
C PRO A 32 -39.78 20.13 -3.52
N THR A 33 -38.85 19.49 -4.17
CA THR A 33 -37.46 19.27 -3.71
C THR A 33 -36.78 20.54 -3.15
N LYS A 34 -37.19 21.70 -3.59
CA LYS A 34 -36.78 23.01 -3.08
C LYS A 34 -37.21 23.27 -1.63
N VAL A 35 -38.40 22.78 -1.22
CA VAL A 35 -38.91 22.95 0.14
C VAL A 35 -38.24 22.01 1.13
N THR A 36 -37.90 20.79 0.68
CA THR A 36 -37.09 19.84 1.49
C THR A 36 -35.66 20.36 1.69
N LEU A 37 -35.08 20.97 0.70
CA LEU A 37 -33.77 21.62 0.79
C LEU A 37 -33.82 22.86 1.71
N ILE A 38 -34.86 23.66 1.62
CA ILE A 38 -35.08 24.83 2.52
C ILE A 38 -35.34 24.37 3.96
N PHE A 39 -36.02 23.24 4.15
CA PHE A 39 -36.27 22.69 5.51
C PHE A 39 -34.99 22.14 6.15
N ILE A 40 -34.14 21.45 5.33
CA ILE A 40 -32.81 21.01 5.76
C ILE A 40 -31.90 22.22 6.01
N LEU A 41 -31.94 23.24 5.15
CA LEU A 41 -31.20 24.48 5.34
C LEU A 41 -31.73 25.27 6.57
N GLY A 42 -33.03 25.30 6.82
CA GLY A 42 -33.67 25.90 7.99
C GLY A 42 -33.33 25.20 9.31
N MET A 43 -33.23 23.86 9.32
CA MET A 43 -32.70 23.10 10.45
C MET A 43 -31.25 23.43 10.74
N LEU A 44 -30.41 23.69 9.73
CA LEU A 44 -29.02 24.07 9.89
C LEU A 44 -28.84 25.48 10.52
N ILE A 45 -29.76 26.40 10.31
CA ILE A 45 -29.68 27.76 10.83
C ILE A 45 -30.00 27.84 12.34
N GLY A 46 -30.77 26.90 12.90
CA GLY A 46 -31.06 26.77 14.32
C GLY A 46 -29.94 26.16 15.19
N CYS A 47 -28.90 25.61 14.61
CA CYS A 47 -27.93 24.71 15.27
C CYS A 47 -26.62 25.39 15.66
N SER A 48 -26.65 26.61 16.24
CA SER A 48 -25.40 27.31 16.60
C SER A 48 -24.61 26.66 17.75
N GLY A 49 -25.22 25.77 18.55
CA GLY A 49 -24.57 25.12 19.69
C GLY A 49 -24.20 26.08 20.84
N LEU A 50 -24.59 27.35 20.76
CA LEU A 50 -24.21 28.38 21.74
C LEU A 50 -25.25 28.57 22.87
N LYS A 51 -26.46 28.03 22.71
CA LYS A 51 -27.59 28.25 23.68
C LYS A 51 -27.36 27.58 25.04
N ASN A 52 -26.57 26.52 25.11
CA ASN A 52 -26.40 25.74 26.35
C ASN A 52 -25.01 25.92 26.97
N ILE A 53 -24.41 27.10 26.87
CA ILE A 53 -23.15 27.43 27.51
C ILE A 53 -23.46 28.00 28.90
N PRO A 54 -22.89 27.46 30.00
CA PRO A 54 -23.08 27.96 31.35
C PRO A 54 -22.67 29.43 31.48
N GLU A 55 -23.43 30.18 32.30
CA GLU A 55 -23.08 31.57 32.59
C GLU A 55 -21.67 31.70 33.16
N GLY A 56 -20.94 32.71 32.71
CA GLY A 56 -19.56 32.97 33.12
C GLY A 56 -18.51 32.12 32.42
N ARG A 57 -18.89 31.17 31.54
CA ARG A 57 -17.98 30.42 30.70
C ARG A 57 -18.00 30.88 29.25
N PHE A 58 -16.85 30.93 28.62
CA PHE A 58 -16.69 31.31 27.21
C PHE A 58 -16.18 30.11 26.43
N LEU A 59 -16.82 29.80 25.32
CA LEU A 59 -16.36 28.78 24.40
C LEU A 59 -15.13 29.30 23.63
N LEU A 60 -14.09 28.48 23.48
CA LEU A 60 -12.92 28.81 22.67
C LEU A 60 -13.33 28.83 21.20
N ASP A 61 -13.33 30.02 20.59
CA ASP A 61 -13.75 30.21 19.20
C ASP A 61 -12.61 30.05 18.21
N GLU A 62 -11.53 30.77 18.41
CA GLU A 62 -10.34 30.77 17.56
C GLU A 62 -9.07 30.94 18.39
N GLN A 63 -8.00 30.31 17.92
CA GLN A 63 -6.65 30.58 18.39
C GLN A 63 -5.81 31.05 17.22
N THR A 64 -5.31 32.28 17.30
CA THR A 64 -4.56 32.93 16.24
C THR A 64 -3.14 33.18 16.70
N ILE A 65 -2.16 32.84 15.86
CA ILE A 65 -0.75 33.07 16.11
C ILE A 65 -0.27 34.20 15.18
N LEU A 66 0.32 35.26 15.74
CA LEU A 66 0.74 36.43 15.01
C LEU A 66 2.23 36.70 15.23
N ILE A 67 2.96 36.96 14.15
CA ILE A 67 4.28 37.61 14.21
C ILE A 67 4.12 39.03 13.68
N GLY A 68 4.30 40.01 14.55
CA GLY A 68 3.86 41.35 14.24
C GLY A 68 2.35 41.38 13.96
N ASN A 69 1.98 41.87 12.76
CA ASN A 69 0.56 41.90 12.34
C ASN A 69 0.19 40.77 11.36
N LYS A 70 1.08 39.82 11.09
CA LYS A 70 0.83 38.76 10.13
C LYS A 70 0.42 37.48 10.84
N LYS A 71 -0.73 36.91 10.43
CA LYS A 71 -1.19 35.58 10.89
C LYS A 71 -0.30 34.49 10.28
N ILE A 72 0.22 33.60 11.13
CA ILE A 72 1.05 32.48 10.72
C ILE A 72 0.19 31.22 10.74
N ARG A 73 0.35 30.40 9.70
CA ARG A 73 -0.15 29.03 9.61
C ARG A 73 1.04 28.09 9.53
N ASN A 74 1.70 27.87 10.65
CA ASN A 74 2.78 26.89 10.79
C ASN A 74 2.22 25.68 11.56
N ASP A 75 2.13 24.55 10.89
CA ASP A 75 1.52 23.33 11.45
C ASP A 75 2.28 22.83 12.69
N SER A 76 3.61 22.99 12.75
CA SER A 76 4.41 22.62 13.92
C SER A 76 4.05 23.45 15.14
N VAL A 77 3.79 24.73 14.96
CA VAL A 77 3.38 25.63 16.08
C VAL A 77 1.91 25.41 16.46
N LEU A 78 1.04 25.17 15.48
CA LEU A 78 -0.36 24.84 15.71
C LEU A 78 -0.53 23.51 16.46
N ALA A 79 0.39 22.56 16.24
CA ALA A 79 0.42 21.28 16.96
C ALA A 79 0.75 21.43 18.46
N LEU A 80 1.39 22.53 18.88
CA LEU A 80 1.69 22.81 20.29
C LEU A 80 0.46 23.18 21.10
N LEU A 81 -0.62 23.62 20.44
CA LEU A 81 -1.85 24.00 21.10
C LEU A 81 -2.53 22.76 21.71
N SER A 82 -2.57 22.71 23.03
CA SER A 82 -3.11 21.56 23.79
C SER A 82 -4.60 21.35 23.53
N THR A 83 -5.34 22.41 23.31
CA THR A 83 -6.78 22.42 23.04
C THR A 83 -7.03 23.11 21.70
N LYS A 84 -7.86 22.48 20.86
CA LYS A 84 -8.29 23.08 19.59
C LYS A 84 -9.75 23.51 19.73
N PRO A 85 -10.16 24.66 19.16
CA PRO A 85 -11.56 25.08 19.15
C PRO A 85 -12.50 24.00 18.62
N ASN A 86 -13.76 24.02 19.05
CA ASN A 86 -14.76 23.13 18.47
C ASN A 86 -14.88 23.36 16.95
N SER A 87 -14.95 22.26 16.18
CA SER A 87 -15.01 22.32 14.72
C SER A 87 -16.20 23.15 14.22
N GLN A 88 -15.93 23.99 13.22
CA GLN A 88 -16.91 24.88 12.61
C GLN A 88 -17.02 24.62 11.12
N ILE A 89 -18.25 24.70 10.59
CA ILE A 89 -18.57 24.71 9.16
C ILE A 89 -19.45 25.92 8.91
N ALA A 90 -18.98 26.89 8.14
CA ALA A 90 -19.70 28.15 7.84
C ALA A 90 -20.24 28.85 9.11
N GLY A 91 -19.48 28.89 10.23
CA GLY A 91 -19.87 29.51 11.49
C GLY A 91 -20.78 28.67 12.37
N ILE A 92 -21.24 27.53 11.93
CA ILE A 92 -22.07 26.57 12.69
C ILE A 92 -21.17 25.51 13.30
N ARG A 93 -21.50 25.00 14.50
CA ARG A 93 -20.77 23.97 15.23
C ARG A 93 -21.58 22.67 15.32
N PRO A 94 -21.71 21.86 14.25
CA PRO A 94 -22.59 20.70 14.23
C PRO A 94 -22.23 19.65 15.30
N LYS A 95 -20.94 19.41 15.52
CA LYS A 95 -20.47 18.45 16.51
C LYS A 95 -20.79 18.85 17.94
N LEU A 96 -20.66 20.15 18.26
CA LEU A 96 -21.02 20.69 19.56
C LEU A 96 -22.53 20.55 19.77
N TRP A 97 -23.34 20.88 18.78
CA TRP A 97 -24.78 20.74 18.82
C TRP A 97 -25.22 19.28 19.07
N LEU A 98 -24.62 18.30 18.30
CA LEU A 98 -24.88 16.87 18.51
C LEU A 98 -24.55 16.41 19.94
N TYR A 99 -23.43 16.89 20.49
CA TYR A 99 -23.07 16.59 21.86
C TYR A 99 -24.11 17.16 22.87
N GLN A 100 -24.60 18.37 22.65
CA GLN A 100 -25.55 19.06 23.55
C GLN A 100 -26.96 18.49 23.53
N ILE A 101 -27.42 17.98 22.35
CA ILE A 101 -28.73 17.33 22.24
C ILE A 101 -28.74 15.89 22.74
N SER A 102 -27.58 15.32 22.94
CA SER A 102 -27.43 13.96 23.44
C SER A 102 -27.81 13.86 24.91
N ARG A 103 -28.49 12.80 25.34
CA ARG A 103 -28.72 12.53 26.75
C ARG A 103 -27.41 12.44 27.53
N ALA A 104 -27.43 12.83 28.80
CA ALA A 104 -26.27 12.62 29.68
C ALA A 104 -26.01 11.13 29.90
N PRO A 105 -24.74 10.69 29.96
CA PRO A 105 -24.42 9.32 30.30
C PRO A 105 -24.87 8.99 31.71
N ARG A 106 -25.38 7.77 31.93
CA ARG A 106 -25.82 7.33 33.27
C ARG A 106 -24.64 6.90 34.12
N ASP A 107 -23.61 6.34 33.47
CA ASP A 107 -22.32 5.94 34.07
C ASP A 107 -21.16 6.13 33.10
N LEU A 108 -19.94 5.77 33.50
CA LEU A 108 -18.73 5.92 32.69
C LEU A 108 -18.70 5.04 31.41
N GLN A 109 -19.50 3.96 31.40
CA GLN A 109 -19.56 3.05 30.25
C GLN A 109 -20.72 3.40 29.28
N ASP A 110 -21.78 4.09 29.78
CA ASP A 110 -22.93 4.52 28.96
C ASP A 110 -22.59 5.78 28.16
N GLN A 111 -21.91 5.62 27.02
CA GLN A 111 -21.65 6.73 26.08
C GLN A 111 -22.70 6.71 24.95
N PRO A 112 -23.73 7.57 24.99
CA PRO A 112 -24.69 7.67 23.89
C PRO A 112 -24.01 7.94 22.55
N TRP A 113 -24.45 7.29 21.48
CA TRP A 113 -23.81 7.37 20.16
C TRP A 113 -23.71 8.82 19.64
N LEU A 114 -24.70 9.66 19.82
CA LEU A 114 -24.66 11.08 19.48
C LEU A 114 -23.57 11.84 20.23
N ARG A 115 -23.24 11.43 21.44
CA ARG A 115 -22.19 12.03 22.24
C ARG A 115 -20.80 11.59 21.81
N LYS A 116 -20.66 10.35 21.29
CA LYS A 116 -19.43 9.84 20.68
C LYS A 116 -19.11 10.56 19.37
N ILE A 117 -20.13 10.84 18.54
CA ILE A 117 -19.96 11.59 17.29
C ILE A 117 -19.80 13.09 17.56
N GLY A 118 -20.45 13.59 18.59
CA GLY A 118 -20.39 14.98 19.03
C GLY A 118 -19.03 15.36 19.61
N GLN A 119 -18.82 16.64 19.79
CA GLN A 119 -17.64 17.20 20.44
C GLN A 119 -18.05 17.95 21.70
N ALA A 120 -17.45 17.58 22.83
CA ALA A 120 -17.68 18.32 24.10
C ALA A 120 -17.32 19.80 23.92
N PRO A 121 -18.01 20.70 24.63
CA PRO A 121 -17.70 22.13 24.62
C PRO A 121 -16.28 22.38 25.13
N ILE A 122 -15.48 23.07 24.35
CA ILE A 122 -14.10 23.44 24.69
C ILE A 122 -14.15 24.90 25.17
N TYR A 123 -14.00 25.07 26.45
CA TYR A 123 -14.03 26.38 27.08
C TYR A 123 -12.65 27.03 27.06
N TYR A 124 -12.63 28.35 27.01
CA TYR A 124 -11.43 29.12 27.28
C TYR A 124 -10.90 28.83 28.68
N SER A 125 -9.61 28.65 28.82
CA SER A 125 -8.90 28.46 30.06
C SER A 125 -7.61 29.30 30.05
N SER A 126 -7.46 30.18 31.01
CA SER A 126 -6.25 31.00 31.16
C SER A 126 -5.03 30.15 31.47
N GLN A 127 -5.20 29.04 32.21
CA GLN A 127 -4.11 28.11 32.52
C GLN A 127 -3.61 27.39 31.27
N GLU A 128 -4.53 26.91 30.40
CA GLU A 128 -4.12 26.27 29.13
C GLU A 128 -3.49 27.28 28.16
N THR A 129 -3.99 28.52 28.11
CA THR A 129 -3.40 29.59 27.32
C THR A 129 -1.98 29.88 27.75
N ALA A 130 -1.73 30.01 29.09
CA ALA A 130 -0.38 30.18 29.62
C ALA A 130 0.54 28.99 29.33
N ARG A 131 0.02 27.75 29.45
CA ARG A 131 0.77 26.53 29.08
C ARG A 131 1.14 26.51 27.62
N ASN A 132 0.22 26.84 26.72
CA ASN A 132 0.48 26.91 25.27
C ASN A 132 1.54 27.98 24.95
N ARG A 133 1.47 29.13 25.62
CA ARG A 133 2.47 30.18 25.50
C ARG A 133 3.87 29.68 25.85
N LEU A 134 4.04 28.99 26.98
CA LEU A 134 5.33 28.43 27.39
C LEU A 134 5.85 27.41 26.38
N LYS A 135 4.98 26.48 25.89
CA LYS A 135 5.37 25.54 24.85
C LYS A 135 5.86 26.21 23.56
N MET A 136 5.24 27.33 23.17
CA MET A 136 5.70 28.09 22.01
C MET A 136 7.05 28.77 22.29
N VAL A 137 7.29 29.29 23.49
CA VAL A 137 8.61 29.86 23.89
C VAL A 137 9.68 28.77 23.76
N ASP A 138 9.44 27.60 24.37
CA ASP A 138 10.37 26.47 24.34
C ASP A 138 10.66 26.03 22.90
N PHE A 139 9.62 25.96 22.06
CA PHE A 139 9.75 25.62 20.64
C PHE A 139 10.63 26.59 19.89
N TYR A 140 10.43 27.90 20.04
CA TYR A 140 11.24 28.86 19.32
C TYR A 140 12.67 28.98 19.89
N GLN A 141 12.82 28.79 21.20
CA GLN A 141 14.14 28.67 21.82
C GLN A 141 14.91 27.48 21.27
N SER A 142 14.23 26.32 21.10
CA SER A 142 14.85 25.15 20.48
C SER A 142 15.25 25.35 19.00
N LYS A 143 14.68 26.34 18.34
CA LYS A 143 15.01 26.76 16.97
C LYS A 143 16.01 27.94 16.92
N GLY A 144 16.64 28.29 18.06
CA GLY A 144 17.68 29.32 18.14
C GLY A 144 17.19 30.72 18.43
N TYR A 145 15.92 30.95 18.71
CA TYR A 145 15.37 32.26 19.08
C TYR A 145 15.31 32.40 20.61
N PHE A 146 16.48 32.46 21.26
CA PHE A 146 16.55 32.41 22.73
C PHE A 146 15.89 33.61 23.42
N ASN A 147 15.76 34.77 22.74
CA ASN A 147 15.10 35.97 23.22
C ASN A 147 13.59 36.01 22.87
N ALA A 148 13.03 34.92 22.35
CA ALA A 148 11.62 34.89 21.96
C ALA A 148 10.72 35.24 23.14
N LYS A 149 9.85 36.24 22.95
CA LYS A 149 8.83 36.66 23.90
C LYS A 149 7.46 36.46 23.28
N ILE A 150 6.60 35.74 24.00
CA ILE A 150 5.27 35.48 23.53
C ILE A 150 4.28 36.05 24.53
N LYS A 151 3.39 36.90 24.06
CA LYS A 151 2.28 37.46 24.83
C LYS A 151 0.98 36.86 24.32
N ASP A 152 0.06 36.63 25.22
CA ASP A 152 -1.29 36.24 24.89
C ASP A 152 -2.27 37.37 25.15
N THR A 153 -3.28 37.47 24.33
CA THR A 153 -4.39 38.43 24.48
C THR A 153 -5.69 37.68 24.19
N VAL A 154 -6.67 37.89 25.04
CA VAL A 154 -8.00 37.27 24.92
C VAL A 154 -9.02 38.33 24.56
N VAL A 155 -9.81 38.08 23.56
CA VAL A 155 -10.90 38.95 23.13
C VAL A 155 -12.23 38.20 23.35
N PHE A 156 -13.04 38.70 24.21
CA PHE A 156 -14.39 38.19 24.45
C PHE A 156 -15.40 38.85 23.51
N HIS A 157 -16.22 38.03 22.88
CA HIS A 157 -17.25 38.58 21.98
C HIS A 157 -18.38 39.27 22.78
N PRO A 158 -18.76 40.51 22.41
CA PRO A 158 -19.67 41.31 23.24
C PRO A 158 -21.11 40.75 23.36
N LYS A 159 -21.56 39.94 22.40
CA LYS A 159 -22.97 39.43 22.34
C LYS A 159 -23.04 37.90 22.36
N LYS A 160 -21.93 37.18 22.38
CA LYS A 160 -21.90 35.70 22.33
C LYS A 160 -20.93 35.20 23.39
N PRO A 161 -21.15 34.04 24.01
CA PRO A 161 -20.22 33.45 24.98
C PRO A 161 -19.01 32.81 24.27
N LEU A 162 -18.24 33.63 23.55
CA LEU A 162 -17.10 33.21 22.73
C LEU A 162 -15.84 33.95 23.14
N ALA A 163 -14.71 33.28 23.15
CA ALA A 163 -13.37 33.82 23.39
C ALA A 163 -12.44 33.52 22.27
N GLU A 164 -11.77 34.51 21.72
CA GLU A 164 -10.66 34.41 20.78
C GLU A 164 -9.35 34.64 21.54
N VAL A 165 -8.40 33.74 21.35
CA VAL A 165 -7.05 33.84 21.92
C VAL A 165 -6.05 34.18 20.82
N LYS A 166 -5.31 35.28 21.03
CA LYS A 166 -4.25 35.74 20.12
C LYS A 166 -2.91 35.61 20.82
N TYR A 167 -2.00 34.83 20.22
CA TYR A 167 -0.61 34.74 20.66
C TYR A 167 0.24 35.65 19.77
N LEU A 168 0.82 36.66 20.40
CA LEU A 168 1.68 37.67 19.78
C LEU A 168 3.13 37.26 19.99
N LEU A 169 3.79 36.88 18.92
CA LEU A 169 5.16 36.41 18.93
C LEU A 169 6.12 37.53 18.55
N ASP A 170 7.03 37.82 19.46
CA ASP A 170 8.22 38.64 19.24
C ASP A 170 9.43 37.70 19.36
N LEU A 171 9.95 37.28 18.23
CA LEU A 171 11.01 36.27 18.19
C LEU A 171 12.39 36.84 18.40
N GLY A 172 12.56 38.14 18.13
CA GLY A 172 13.90 38.73 18.04
C GLY A 172 14.72 38.11 16.92
N ASN A 173 16.03 38.37 16.97
CA ASN A 173 16.98 37.78 16.01
C ASN A 173 17.38 36.36 16.44
N PRO A 174 17.54 35.41 15.51
CA PRO A 174 18.05 34.09 15.82
C PRO A 174 19.53 34.14 16.19
N TYR A 175 19.96 33.24 17.05
CA TYR A 175 21.36 33.12 17.41
C TYR A 175 22.12 32.29 16.39
N ILE A 176 23.26 32.84 15.91
CA ILE A 176 24.08 32.24 14.86
C ILE A 176 25.38 31.74 15.48
N ILE A 177 25.82 30.56 15.08
CA ILE A 177 27.10 29.99 15.48
C ILE A 177 28.21 30.77 14.83
N ASP A 178 29.01 31.49 15.62
CA ASP A 178 30.19 32.26 15.17
C ASP A 178 31.45 31.39 15.19
N GLU A 179 31.56 30.55 16.19
CA GLU A 179 32.68 29.64 16.38
C GLU A 179 32.17 28.29 16.93
N PHE A 180 32.74 27.20 16.43
CA PHE A 180 32.47 25.87 16.94
C PHE A 180 33.78 25.20 17.36
N SER A 181 33.91 24.88 18.64
CA SER A 181 35.09 24.23 19.19
C SER A 181 34.72 22.88 19.80
N VAL A 182 35.68 21.97 19.71
CA VAL A 182 35.55 20.63 20.32
C VAL A 182 36.67 20.42 21.31
N LYS A 183 36.33 19.95 22.50
CA LYS A 183 37.28 19.71 23.59
C LYS A 183 37.12 18.28 24.07
N THR A 184 38.19 17.54 24.03
CA THR A 184 38.26 16.19 24.58
C THR A 184 39.54 15.97 25.37
N ASP A 185 39.47 15.21 26.44
CA ASP A 185 40.62 14.84 27.25
C ASP A 185 41.21 13.49 26.79
N ASN A 186 40.74 12.95 25.66
CA ASN A 186 41.08 11.61 25.14
C ASN A 186 41.59 11.71 23.71
N THR A 187 42.86 11.42 23.48
CA THR A 187 43.52 11.50 22.16
C THR A 187 42.89 10.58 21.12
N LEU A 188 42.35 9.42 21.53
CA LEU A 188 41.64 8.52 20.65
C LEU A 188 40.36 9.17 20.12
N LEU A 189 39.55 9.75 21.00
CA LEU A 189 38.30 10.41 20.61
C LEU A 189 38.57 11.66 19.76
N ASP A 190 39.65 12.37 19.99
CA ASP A 190 40.07 13.49 19.17
C ASP A 190 40.38 13.05 17.75
N SER A 191 41.24 12.02 17.59
CA SER A 191 41.55 11.45 16.27
C SER A 191 40.30 10.95 15.52
N LEU A 192 39.38 10.28 16.24
CA LEU A 192 38.14 9.81 15.65
C LEU A 192 37.17 10.94 15.28
N TYR A 193 37.15 12.03 16.04
CA TYR A 193 36.37 13.22 15.74
C TYR A 193 36.89 13.92 14.47
N ILE A 194 38.19 14.15 14.40
CA ILE A 194 38.82 14.77 13.21
C ILE A 194 38.49 14.00 11.94
N ALA A 195 38.49 12.66 11.99
CA ALA A 195 38.17 11.82 10.85
C ALA A 195 36.71 11.94 10.35
N THR A 196 35.81 12.54 11.14
CA THR A 196 34.37 12.65 10.79
C THR A 196 33.84 14.09 10.81
N GLN A 197 34.67 15.08 11.11
CA GLN A 197 34.25 16.49 11.29
C GLN A 197 33.54 17.08 10.07
N GLU A 198 33.91 16.68 8.86
CA GLU A 198 33.29 17.14 7.60
C GLU A 198 31.80 16.79 7.51
N HIS A 199 31.38 15.70 8.20
CA HIS A 199 30.00 15.24 8.22
C HIS A 199 29.18 15.85 9.36
N SER A 200 29.70 16.85 10.07
CA SER A 200 29.04 17.51 11.18
C SER A 200 27.76 18.20 10.72
N HIS A 201 26.68 18.03 11.50
CA HIS A 201 25.45 18.80 11.33
C HIS A 201 25.58 20.24 11.82
N ILE A 202 26.66 20.56 12.57
CA ILE A 202 26.92 21.87 13.11
C ILE A 202 27.85 22.62 12.16
N LYS A 203 27.40 23.77 11.68
CA LYS A 203 28.16 24.60 10.76
C LYS A 203 28.21 26.05 11.27
N VAL A 204 29.41 26.67 11.25
CA VAL A 204 29.57 28.09 11.51
C VAL A 204 28.74 28.90 10.50
N GLY A 205 28.10 29.96 10.99
CA GLY A 205 27.20 30.80 10.21
C GLY A 205 25.73 30.30 10.19
N HIS A 206 25.43 29.13 10.72
CA HIS A 206 24.06 28.59 10.81
C HIS A 206 23.43 28.96 12.16
N ILE A 207 22.09 28.95 12.19
CA ILE A 207 21.32 29.18 13.41
C ILE A 207 21.52 27.99 14.36
N VAL A 208 21.68 28.29 15.66
CA VAL A 208 21.73 27.24 16.70
C VAL A 208 20.39 26.53 16.77
N SER A 209 20.37 25.23 16.57
CA SER A 209 19.17 24.41 16.65
C SER A 209 19.39 23.21 17.59
N VAL A 210 18.51 23.03 18.57
CA VAL A 210 18.56 21.86 19.47
C VAL A 210 18.42 20.57 18.68
N GLU A 211 17.70 20.60 17.55
CA GLU A 211 17.59 19.46 16.65
C GLU A 211 18.93 19.08 16.04
N ASP A 212 19.71 20.06 15.56
CA ASP A 212 21.03 19.80 14.97
C ASP A 212 22.03 19.35 16.03
N LEU A 213 21.99 19.95 17.25
CA LEU A 213 22.78 19.47 18.39
C LEU A 213 22.46 18.01 18.74
N THR A 214 21.19 17.64 18.73
CA THR A 214 20.76 16.25 19.00
C THR A 214 21.18 15.31 17.87
N ARG A 215 21.03 15.70 16.62
CA ARG A 215 21.50 14.92 15.47
C ARG A 215 23.01 14.70 15.52
N GLU A 216 23.76 15.73 15.84
CA GLU A 216 25.21 15.64 15.97
C GLU A 216 25.63 14.72 17.13
N ARG A 217 24.93 14.81 18.27
CA ARG A 217 25.16 13.93 19.41
C ARG A 217 24.92 12.46 19.04
N THR A 218 23.81 12.18 18.37
CA THR A 218 23.48 10.81 17.90
C THR A 218 24.48 10.34 16.85
N ARG A 219 24.88 11.19 15.90
CA ARG A 219 25.87 10.88 14.87
C ARG A 219 27.22 10.52 15.46
N LEU A 220 27.74 11.35 16.37
CA LEU A 220 29.02 11.10 17.02
C LEU A 220 28.98 9.85 17.91
N THR A 221 27.89 9.63 18.62
CA THR A 221 27.72 8.40 19.43
C THR A 221 27.78 7.17 18.56
N GLN A 222 27.07 7.15 17.43
CA GLN A 222 27.13 6.04 16.47
C GLN A 222 28.52 5.90 15.86
N TRP A 223 29.14 7.00 15.49
CA TRP A 223 30.49 7.00 14.92
C TRP A 223 31.53 6.39 15.87
N PHE A 224 31.58 6.83 17.12
CA PHE A 224 32.50 6.29 18.09
C PHE A 224 32.27 4.81 18.40
N LYS A 225 31.00 4.41 18.55
CA LYS A 225 30.64 3.00 18.73
C LYS A 225 30.98 2.13 17.52
N ASN A 226 30.82 2.67 16.30
CA ASN A 226 31.18 1.93 15.09
C ASN A 226 32.70 1.85 14.86
N ASN A 227 33.47 2.67 15.55
CA ASN A 227 34.94 2.68 15.48
C ASN A 227 35.60 2.11 16.73
N GLY A 228 34.91 1.20 17.42
CA GLY A 228 35.48 0.40 18.50
C GLY A 228 35.16 0.88 19.91
N VAL A 229 34.57 2.05 20.12
CA VAL A 229 34.36 2.57 21.48
C VAL A 229 33.03 2.07 22.04
N PHE A 230 32.99 0.81 22.48
CA PHE A 230 31.77 0.12 22.92
C PHE A 230 31.04 0.85 24.05
N GLN A 231 31.80 1.28 25.07
CA GLN A 231 31.22 1.89 26.27
C GLN A 231 30.78 3.34 26.07
N PHE A 232 30.96 3.92 24.87
CA PHE A 232 30.57 5.28 24.61
C PHE A 232 29.05 5.49 24.74
N GLN A 233 28.66 6.53 25.45
CA GLN A 233 27.27 6.90 25.67
C GLN A 233 27.01 8.35 25.24
N GLU A 234 25.80 8.65 24.82
CA GLU A 234 25.37 9.98 24.39
C GLU A 234 25.56 11.04 25.50
N SER A 235 25.50 10.64 26.77
CA SER A 235 25.73 11.47 27.95
C SER A 235 27.18 12.00 28.07
N ALA A 236 28.12 11.38 27.33
CA ALA A 236 29.49 11.83 27.25
C ALA A 236 29.68 13.12 26.42
N LEU A 237 28.64 13.48 25.63
CA LEU A 237 28.62 14.66 24.76
C LEU A 237 27.82 15.78 25.40
N SER A 238 28.46 16.89 25.72
CA SER A 238 27.79 18.08 26.27
C SER A 238 28.08 19.31 25.41
N PHE A 239 27.02 20.03 25.03
CA PHE A 239 27.15 21.31 24.34
C PHE A 239 27.02 22.45 25.34
N THR A 240 27.93 23.43 25.23
CA THR A 240 27.89 24.69 25.97
C THR A 240 27.80 25.84 24.98
N ILE A 241 26.74 26.63 25.12
CA ILE A 241 26.54 27.82 24.32
C ILE A 241 27.02 29.03 25.13
N ARG A 242 28.02 29.73 24.64
CA ARG A 242 28.55 30.95 25.24
C ARG A 242 28.21 32.15 24.37
N ARG A 243 27.64 33.17 24.97
CA ARG A 243 27.31 34.43 24.33
C ARG A 243 28.44 35.42 24.62
N ASP A 244 28.94 36.07 23.59
CA ASP A 244 29.81 37.25 23.74
C ASP A 244 28.93 38.47 24.06
N THR A 245 29.04 38.99 25.25
CA THR A 245 28.31 40.17 25.71
C THR A 245 29.14 41.44 25.63
N THR A 246 30.42 41.33 25.24
CA THR A 246 31.35 42.47 25.22
C THR A 246 31.23 43.30 23.96
N ASP A 247 30.85 42.69 22.86
CA ASP A 247 30.64 43.36 21.57
C ASP A 247 29.16 43.50 21.24
N ARG A 248 28.60 44.71 21.39
CA ARG A 248 27.19 45.03 21.10
C ARG A 248 26.80 44.79 19.63
N GLY A 249 27.78 44.77 18.71
CA GLY A 249 27.53 44.45 17.30
C GLY A 249 27.30 42.97 17.02
N LYS A 250 27.67 42.09 17.97
CA LYS A 250 27.57 40.63 17.85
C LYS A 250 26.55 39.99 18.80
N ASP A 251 25.56 40.73 19.26
CA ASP A 251 24.59 40.36 20.28
C ASP A 251 23.86 39.01 20.01
N ASN A 252 23.79 38.57 18.73
CA ASN A 252 23.13 37.32 18.32
C ASN A 252 24.14 36.25 17.87
N ARG A 253 25.44 36.43 18.11
CA ARG A 253 26.48 35.45 17.79
C ARG A 253 26.86 34.66 19.02
N VAL A 254 27.11 33.38 18.85
CA VAL A 254 27.49 32.50 19.96
C VAL A 254 28.67 31.63 19.60
N GLN A 255 29.49 31.37 20.58
CA GLN A 255 30.47 30.33 20.54
C GLN A 255 29.84 29.04 21.07
N LEU A 256 29.96 27.96 20.32
CA LEU A 256 29.45 26.63 20.66
C LEU A 256 30.63 25.70 20.99
N ASP A 257 30.71 25.24 22.22
CA ASP A 257 31.71 24.27 22.64
C ASP A 257 31.06 22.90 22.79
N LEU A 258 31.59 21.88 22.09
CA LEU A 258 31.30 20.48 22.35
C LEU A 258 32.39 19.93 23.27
N LYS A 259 31.99 19.49 24.44
CA LYS A 259 32.87 18.74 25.36
C LYS A 259 32.58 17.27 25.26
N ILE A 260 33.62 16.48 25.02
CA ILE A 260 33.58 15.02 24.98
C ILE A 260 34.35 14.53 26.21
N SER A 261 33.66 13.99 27.21
CA SER A 261 34.28 13.54 28.45
C SER A 261 33.62 12.26 28.99
N ALA A 262 34.41 11.45 29.67
CA ALA A 262 33.86 10.27 30.34
C ALA A 262 32.82 10.72 31.39
N PRO A 263 31.67 9.96 31.49
CA PRO A 263 30.68 10.26 32.52
C PRO A 263 31.29 10.06 33.90
N ARG A 264 30.91 10.93 34.85
CA ARG A 264 31.36 10.78 36.25
C ARG A 264 30.59 9.62 36.86
N GLY A 265 31.32 8.73 37.51
CA GLY A 265 30.75 7.61 38.26
C GLY A 265 30.01 8.06 39.54
N PRO A 266 29.33 7.14 40.23
CA PRO A 266 28.73 7.40 41.51
C PRO A 266 29.80 7.98 42.47
N ALA A 267 29.44 8.95 43.31
CA ALA A 267 30.33 9.70 44.22
C ALA A 267 31.44 10.55 43.57
N GLY A 268 31.31 10.87 42.28
CA GLY A 268 32.25 11.76 41.59
C GLY A 268 33.59 11.11 41.16
N ALA A 269 33.65 9.79 41.22
CA ALA A 269 34.81 9.05 40.71
C ALA A 269 34.99 9.30 39.22
N VAL A 270 36.20 9.57 38.74
CA VAL A 270 36.51 9.71 37.31
C VAL A 270 36.36 8.31 36.69
N ALA A 271 35.47 8.19 35.73
CA ALA A 271 35.34 6.93 34.98
C ALA A 271 36.64 6.67 34.19
N ALA A 272 36.90 5.37 33.93
CA ALA A 272 38.04 5.00 33.09
C ALA A 272 37.98 5.70 31.71
N PRO A 273 39.14 6.09 31.14
CA PRO A 273 39.18 6.73 29.84
C PRO A 273 38.61 5.78 28.76
N PHE A 274 37.91 6.36 27.82
CA PHE A 274 37.41 5.59 26.67
C PHE A 274 38.56 4.95 25.91
N LYS A 275 38.43 3.67 25.59
CA LYS A 275 39.37 2.89 24.80
C LYS A 275 38.65 2.19 23.66
N ARG A 276 39.43 1.78 22.66
CA ARG A 276 38.90 0.86 21.65
C ARG A 276 38.84 -0.55 22.21
N GLU A 277 37.78 -1.26 21.86
CA GLU A 277 37.52 -2.61 22.30
C GLU A 277 37.29 -3.49 21.06
N GLN A 278 37.89 -4.66 21.06
CA GLN A 278 37.79 -5.64 19.97
C GLN A 278 37.23 -6.95 20.49
N TRP A 279 36.60 -7.69 19.63
CA TRP A 279 36.07 -9.00 19.95
C TRP A 279 37.23 -9.98 20.21
N GLU A 280 37.27 -10.54 21.36
CA GLU A 280 38.19 -11.64 21.71
C GLU A 280 37.63 -12.95 21.21
N LYS A 281 36.37 -13.21 21.55
CA LYS A 281 35.66 -14.44 21.25
C LYS A 281 34.19 -14.18 21.02
N ILE A 282 33.59 -14.97 20.11
CA ILE A 282 32.15 -14.90 19.82
C ILE A 282 31.58 -16.31 19.98
N ASP A 283 30.74 -16.47 20.99
CA ASP A 283 30.07 -17.71 21.33
C ASP A 283 28.57 -17.59 21.01
N VAL A 284 28.06 -18.57 20.26
CA VAL A 284 26.67 -18.63 19.80
C VAL A 284 26.01 -19.85 20.44
N PHE A 285 24.99 -19.61 21.21
CA PHE A 285 24.22 -20.65 21.91
C PHE A 285 22.93 -20.93 21.16
N VAL A 286 22.77 -22.14 20.62
CA VAL A 286 21.64 -22.48 19.74
C VAL A 286 20.71 -23.46 20.45
N GLY A 287 19.44 -23.02 20.65
CA GLY A 287 18.37 -23.86 21.20
C GLY A 287 18.57 -24.25 22.66
N LEU A 288 19.41 -23.52 23.40
CA LEU A 288 19.62 -23.79 24.82
C LEU A 288 18.51 -23.15 25.65
N ASP A 289 17.75 -23.98 26.35
CA ASP A 289 16.78 -23.53 27.36
C ASP A 289 17.49 -23.40 28.73
N ALA A 290 17.33 -22.25 29.35
CA ALA A 290 17.85 -21.99 30.70
C ALA A 290 17.28 -22.94 31.78
N ARG A 291 16.21 -23.68 31.42
CA ARG A 291 15.53 -24.61 32.35
C ARG A 291 16.25 -25.94 32.53
N ASN A 292 17.29 -26.26 31.75
CA ASN A 292 17.95 -27.55 31.82
C ASN A 292 19.49 -27.41 31.73
N PRO A 293 20.18 -26.95 32.80
CA PRO A 293 21.61 -26.63 32.77
C PRO A 293 22.55 -27.85 32.81
N GLU A 294 22.06 -29.02 33.16
CA GLU A 294 22.94 -30.14 33.57
C GLU A 294 23.47 -31.04 32.43
N THR A 295 23.10 -30.86 31.21
CA THR A 295 23.61 -31.65 30.07
C THR A 295 24.84 -31.02 29.45
N ALA A 296 25.87 -31.84 29.18
CA ALA A 296 27.09 -31.42 28.46
C ALA A 296 26.74 -30.75 27.15
N LEU A 297 27.42 -29.67 26.83
CA LEU A 297 27.28 -28.94 25.60
C LEU A 297 28.28 -29.46 24.57
N ASP A 298 27.80 -29.75 23.39
CA ASP A 298 28.63 -29.92 22.21
C ASP A 298 29.03 -28.54 21.65
N SER A 299 30.19 -28.47 21.03
CA SER A 299 30.68 -27.25 20.41
C SER A 299 31.27 -27.52 19.03
N LEU A 300 31.10 -26.51 18.14
CA LEU A 300 31.68 -26.50 16.80
C LEU A 300 32.17 -25.10 16.47
N THR A 301 33.43 -24.99 16.08
CA THR A 301 33.96 -23.68 15.62
C THR A 301 33.97 -23.62 14.09
N TYR A 302 33.39 -22.53 13.54
CA TYR A 302 33.36 -22.26 12.11
C TYR A 302 33.59 -20.74 11.88
N GLU A 303 34.55 -20.40 11.03
CA GLU A 303 34.95 -19.00 10.71
C GLU A 303 35.23 -18.12 11.95
N GLY A 304 35.82 -18.71 13.03
CA GLY A 304 36.16 -18.02 14.28
C GLY A 304 34.99 -17.86 15.25
N ILE A 305 33.82 -18.34 14.92
CA ILE A 305 32.62 -18.33 15.79
C ILE A 305 32.43 -19.72 16.37
N THR A 306 32.28 -19.82 17.69
CA THR A 306 32.01 -21.09 18.36
C THR A 306 30.51 -21.25 18.63
N PHE A 307 29.92 -22.31 18.07
CA PHE A 307 28.52 -22.67 18.26
C PHE A 307 28.40 -23.71 19.33
N PHE A 308 27.64 -23.43 20.40
CA PHE A 308 27.28 -24.35 21.48
C PHE A 308 25.84 -24.83 21.28
N TYR A 309 25.65 -26.13 21.38
CA TYR A 309 24.35 -26.77 21.15
C TYR A 309 24.25 -28.08 21.94
N ARG A 310 23.11 -28.75 21.88
CA ARG A 310 22.92 -30.08 22.47
C ARG A 310 22.62 -31.11 21.39
N GLY A 311 23.39 -32.19 21.33
CA GLY A 311 23.21 -33.31 20.41
C GLY A 311 23.55 -32.94 18.96
N LYS A 312 22.63 -32.34 18.22
CA LYS A 312 22.89 -31.93 16.83
C LYS A 312 22.63 -30.43 16.67
N LEU A 313 23.58 -29.74 16.06
CA LEU A 313 23.35 -28.40 15.59
C LEU A 313 22.25 -28.42 14.49
N GLY A 314 21.10 -27.88 14.82
CA GLY A 314 19.92 -27.93 13.91
C GLY A 314 20.04 -27.07 12.67
N TYR A 315 21.15 -26.36 12.49
CA TYR A 315 21.44 -25.45 11.37
C TYR A 315 22.83 -25.75 10.80
N GLN A 316 22.99 -25.55 9.49
CA GLN A 316 24.32 -25.57 8.89
C GLN A 316 25.13 -24.37 9.44
N PRO A 317 26.35 -24.58 9.93
CA PRO A 317 27.18 -23.50 10.53
C PRO A 317 27.37 -22.32 9.59
N GLN A 318 27.52 -22.59 8.29
CA GLN A 318 27.64 -21.57 7.24
C GLN A 318 26.46 -20.60 7.18
N VAL A 319 25.24 -21.06 7.46
CA VAL A 319 24.03 -20.22 7.40
C VAL A 319 24.00 -19.27 8.59
N LEU A 320 24.34 -19.75 9.76
CA LEU A 320 24.41 -18.93 10.98
C LEU A 320 25.58 -17.96 10.92
N ALA A 321 26.78 -18.41 10.53
CA ALA A 321 27.98 -17.58 10.43
C ALA A 321 27.76 -16.39 9.45
N ARG A 322 27.13 -16.63 8.30
CA ARG A 322 26.77 -15.56 7.37
C ARG A 322 25.83 -14.50 7.94
N ALA A 323 24.98 -14.86 8.90
CA ALA A 323 24.08 -13.95 9.56
C ALA A 323 24.75 -13.19 10.71
N ILE A 324 26.04 -13.47 11.00
CA ILE A 324 26.81 -12.90 12.10
C ILE A 324 28.08 -12.25 11.51
N PRO A 325 28.04 -11.01 11.03
CA PRO A 325 29.20 -10.29 10.46
C PRO A 325 30.18 -9.80 11.56
N LEU A 326 30.29 -10.54 12.64
CA LEU A 326 31.21 -10.32 13.75
C LEU A 326 32.33 -11.36 13.69
N SER A 327 33.55 -10.96 13.97
CA SER A 327 34.71 -11.88 14.00
C SER A 327 35.68 -11.49 15.10
N PRO A 328 36.33 -12.47 15.73
CA PRO A 328 37.42 -12.21 16.67
C PRO A 328 38.51 -11.30 16.04
N GLY A 329 39.12 -10.44 16.85
CA GLY A 329 40.14 -9.47 16.43
C GLY A 329 39.57 -8.22 15.71
N GLN A 330 38.28 -8.17 15.38
CA GLN A 330 37.68 -6.96 14.81
C GLN A 330 37.27 -5.98 15.91
N TRP A 331 37.43 -4.68 15.60
CA TRP A 331 36.93 -3.64 16.48
C TRP A 331 35.40 -3.72 16.62
N TYR A 332 34.89 -3.41 17.80
CA TYR A 332 33.46 -3.30 18.04
C TYR A 332 32.81 -2.36 17.03
N SER A 333 31.65 -2.71 16.56
CA SER A 333 30.78 -1.86 15.74
C SER A 333 29.32 -2.11 16.08
N GLU A 334 28.64 -1.07 16.52
CA GLU A 334 27.20 -1.08 16.82
C GLU A 334 26.38 -1.42 15.57
N GLU A 335 26.81 -0.94 14.39
CA GLU A 335 26.17 -1.24 13.12
C GLU A 335 26.26 -2.73 12.77
N LYS A 336 27.43 -3.36 12.95
CA LYS A 336 27.59 -4.81 12.73
C LYS A 336 26.75 -5.63 13.71
N ARG A 337 26.65 -5.19 14.96
CA ARG A 337 25.75 -5.81 15.96
C ARG A 337 24.30 -5.72 15.52
N ASN A 338 23.87 -4.55 15.04
CA ASN A 338 22.52 -4.32 14.53
C ASN A 338 22.27 -5.09 13.21
N GLN A 339 23.28 -5.22 12.35
CA GLN A 339 23.22 -6.09 11.17
C GLN A 339 23.02 -7.54 11.56
N THR A 340 23.76 -8.04 12.54
CA THR A 340 23.59 -9.40 13.09
C THR A 340 22.14 -9.62 13.52
N TYR A 341 21.58 -8.68 14.28
CA TYR A 341 20.18 -8.75 14.71
C TYR A 341 19.21 -8.83 13.53
N ARG A 342 19.38 -7.95 12.53
CA ARG A 342 18.53 -7.93 11.32
C ARG A 342 18.68 -9.21 10.50
N TRP A 343 19.91 -9.68 10.28
CA TRP A 343 20.17 -10.83 9.42
C TRP A 343 19.65 -12.12 10.03
N ILE A 344 19.82 -12.31 11.33
CA ILE A 344 19.24 -13.47 12.05
C ILE A 344 17.70 -13.44 11.98
N ASN A 345 17.08 -12.28 12.17
CA ASN A 345 15.62 -12.15 12.01
C ASN A 345 15.14 -12.46 10.59
N ASN A 346 15.93 -12.11 9.58
CA ASN A 346 15.61 -12.38 8.17
C ASN A 346 15.66 -13.88 7.82
N LEU A 347 16.33 -14.71 8.61
CA LEU A 347 16.28 -16.17 8.46
C LEU A 347 14.86 -16.71 8.66
N GLY A 348 14.04 -16.05 9.46
CA GLY A 348 12.61 -16.38 9.61
C GLY A 348 12.32 -17.60 10.49
N THR A 349 13.30 -18.47 10.71
CA THR A 349 13.17 -19.73 11.48
C THR A 349 13.66 -19.61 12.93
N LEU A 350 14.26 -18.48 13.28
CA LEU A 350 14.73 -18.15 14.62
C LEU A 350 13.83 -17.07 15.25
N ARG A 351 13.75 -17.03 16.56
CA ARG A 351 13.19 -15.90 17.31
C ARG A 351 14.22 -14.77 17.32
N ALA A 352 13.80 -13.57 17.74
CA ALA A 352 14.70 -12.42 17.88
C ALA A 352 15.91 -12.79 18.75
N PRO A 353 17.16 -12.60 18.26
CA PRO A 353 18.35 -13.00 19.00
C PRO A 353 18.60 -12.07 20.19
N ARG A 354 19.18 -12.60 21.23
CA ARG A 354 19.80 -11.80 22.29
C ARG A 354 21.30 -11.71 22.00
N ILE A 355 21.81 -10.50 21.84
CA ILE A 355 23.22 -10.23 21.54
C ILE A 355 23.79 -9.43 22.69
N ALA A 356 24.66 -10.02 23.48
CA ALA A 356 25.39 -9.41 24.59
C ALA A 356 26.87 -9.21 24.21
N ALA A 357 27.41 -8.08 24.62
CA ALA A 357 28.85 -7.79 24.58
C ALA A 357 29.30 -7.52 26.02
N GLU A 358 30.19 -8.30 26.51
CA GLU A 358 30.67 -8.21 27.90
C GLU A 358 32.14 -7.78 27.89
N PRO A 359 32.46 -6.63 28.50
CA PRO A 359 33.84 -6.17 28.59
C PRO A 359 34.68 -7.15 29.40
N GLN A 360 35.85 -7.48 28.87
CA GLN A 360 36.90 -8.23 29.53
C GLN A 360 38.07 -7.28 29.88
N ASP A 361 39.07 -7.82 30.51
CA ASP A 361 40.28 -7.06 30.76
C ASP A 361 40.98 -6.65 29.45
N ASP A 362 41.80 -5.62 29.52
CA ASP A 362 42.67 -5.13 28.42
C ASP A 362 42.00 -4.67 27.11
N GLY A 363 40.71 -4.31 27.14
CA GLY A 363 40.01 -3.78 25.93
C GLY A 363 39.44 -4.86 25.02
N MET A 364 39.30 -6.06 25.58
CA MET A 364 38.66 -7.17 24.89
C MET A 364 37.16 -7.23 25.21
N LEU A 365 36.37 -7.75 24.26
CA LEU A 365 34.94 -8.02 24.42
C LEU A 365 34.64 -9.49 24.21
N TYR A 366 33.92 -10.07 25.14
CA TYR A 366 33.28 -11.36 24.93
C TYR A 366 31.90 -11.18 24.29
N GLY A 367 31.69 -11.82 23.17
CA GLY A 367 30.43 -11.80 22.45
C GLY A 367 29.59 -13.04 22.72
N ARG A 368 28.40 -12.85 23.29
CA ARG A 368 27.42 -13.93 23.49
C ARG A 368 26.19 -13.68 22.65
N ILE A 369 25.81 -14.66 21.83
CA ILE A 369 24.60 -14.62 20.99
C ILE A 369 23.72 -15.82 21.31
N ASP A 370 22.54 -15.57 21.88
CA ASP A 370 21.57 -16.63 22.18
C ASP A 370 20.53 -16.70 21.03
N LEU A 371 20.46 -17.86 20.37
CA LEU A 371 19.55 -18.16 19.26
C LEU A 371 18.51 -19.18 19.67
N VAL A 372 17.24 -18.81 19.62
CA VAL A 372 16.13 -19.70 19.95
C VAL A 372 15.38 -20.08 18.66
N PRO A 373 15.42 -21.35 18.22
CA PRO A 373 14.62 -21.83 17.12
C PRO A 373 13.13 -21.63 17.37
N LYS A 374 12.38 -21.31 16.32
CA LYS A 374 10.91 -21.39 16.35
C LYS A 374 10.47 -22.86 16.31
N ASP A 375 9.22 -23.09 16.66
CA ASP A 375 8.63 -24.41 16.54
C ASP A 375 8.72 -24.91 15.09
N ARG A 376 9.03 -26.20 14.94
CA ARG A 376 9.32 -26.79 13.63
C ARG A 376 8.11 -26.74 12.69
N TYR A 377 6.92 -26.81 13.23
CA TYR A 377 5.66 -26.76 12.48
C TYR A 377 4.83 -25.59 12.95
N ALA A 378 4.23 -24.89 12.01
CA ALA A 378 3.28 -23.83 12.25
C ALA A 378 2.04 -24.04 11.36
N THR A 379 0.86 -23.85 11.94
CA THR A 379 -0.41 -23.91 11.22
C THR A 379 -1.03 -22.53 11.16
N GLU A 380 -1.71 -22.24 10.06
CA GLU A 380 -2.44 -21.01 9.83
C GLU A 380 -3.82 -21.33 9.29
N LEU A 381 -4.85 -20.76 9.89
CA LEU A 381 -6.23 -20.86 9.44
C LEU A 381 -6.80 -19.46 9.28
N ASN A 382 -7.32 -19.16 8.10
CA ASN A 382 -7.97 -17.88 7.82
C ASN A 382 -9.39 -18.15 7.31
N LEU A 383 -10.30 -17.29 7.72
CA LEU A 383 -11.67 -17.23 7.23
C LEU A 383 -11.98 -15.79 6.88
N ASP A 384 -12.32 -15.55 5.63
CA ASP A 384 -12.57 -14.22 5.10
C ASP A 384 -14.00 -14.14 4.56
N LEU A 385 -14.69 -13.07 4.87
CA LEU A 385 -15.93 -12.69 4.18
C LEU A 385 -15.55 -11.72 3.07
N THR A 386 -16.00 -12.01 1.85
CA THR A 386 -15.69 -11.21 0.67
C THR A 386 -16.94 -10.61 0.05
N HIS A 387 -16.81 -9.40 -0.42
CA HIS A 387 -17.80 -8.70 -1.22
C HIS A 387 -17.09 -7.83 -2.26
N ASN A 388 -17.55 -7.87 -3.50
CA ASN A 388 -17.05 -7.00 -4.56
C ASN A 388 -18.14 -6.79 -5.62
N ASN A 389 -17.87 -6.01 -6.66
CA ASN A 389 -18.84 -5.71 -7.72
C ASN A 389 -19.31 -6.92 -8.51
N ILE A 390 -18.57 -8.01 -8.48
CA ILE A 390 -18.88 -9.27 -9.16
C ILE A 390 -19.56 -10.23 -8.20
N GLN A 391 -19.14 -10.24 -6.94
CA GLN A 391 -19.53 -11.18 -5.91
C GLN A 391 -20.29 -10.47 -4.79
N ARG A 392 -21.60 -10.67 -4.76
CA ARG A 392 -22.48 -10.02 -3.76
C ARG A 392 -22.15 -10.42 -2.32
N LEU A 393 -21.83 -11.67 -2.09
CA LEU A 393 -21.40 -12.20 -0.81
C LEU A 393 -20.56 -13.44 -1.06
N GLY A 394 -19.40 -13.52 -0.45
CA GLY A 394 -18.55 -14.69 -0.52
C GLY A 394 -17.90 -15.02 0.81
N ILE A 395 -17.54 -16.28 0.94
CA ILE A 395 -16.76 -16.80 2.04
C ILE A 395 -15.50 -17.43 1.43
N ALA A 396 -14.35 -17.02 1.90
CA ALA A 396 -13.08 -17.64 1.55
C ALA A 396 -12.43 -18.23 2.81
N PHE A 397 -11.81 -19.37 2.65
CA PHE A 397 -11.04 -20.00 3.72
C PHE A 397 -9.67 -20.41 3.19
N SER A 398 -8.68 -20.36 4.05
CA SER A 398 -7.38 -20.94 3.76
C SER A 398 -6.82 -21.67 4.97
N ALA A 399 -6.17 -22.80 4.72
CA ALA A 399 -5.49 -23.58 5.72
C ALA A 399 -4.05 -23.86 5.26
N GLY A 400 -3.08 -23.46 6.08
CA GLY A 400 -1.67 -23.60 5.77
C GLY A 400 -0.92 -24.38 6.85
N VAL A 401 0.00 -25.24 6.40
CA VAL A 401 1.00 -25.89 7.27
C VAL A 401 2.38 -25.50 6.78
N SER A 402 3.21 -25.00 7.69
CA SER A 402 4.60 -24.65 7.42
C SER A 402 5.53 -25.54 8.22
N ALA A 403 6.52 -26.12 7.54
CA ALA A 403 7.63 -26.83 8.16
C ALA A 403 8.89 -25.95 8.04
N LEU A 404 9.43 -25.55 9.19
CA LEU A 404 10.54 -24.63 9.27
C LEU A 404 11.87 -25.40 9.31
N ASN A 405 12.88 -24.87 8.62
CA ASN A 405 14.26 -25.34 8.64
C ASN A 405 14.40 -26.83 8.26
N ILE A 406 13.76 -27.27 7.18
CA ILE A 406 13.73 -28.68 6.78
C ILE A 406 15.09 -29.21 6.30
N SER A 407 15.90 -28.36 5.67
CA SER A 407 17.24 -28.73 5.16
C SER A 407 18.39 -28.13 5.98
N GLN A 408 18.13 -27.65 7.20
CA GLN A 408 19.09 -26.98 8.09
C GLN A 408 19.65 -25.67 7.53
N ARG A 409 18.97 -25.07 6.51
CA ARG A 409 19.37 -23.82 5.83
C ARG A 409 18.41 -22.68 6.08
N SER A 410 17.60 -22.78 7.13
CA SER A 410 16.54 -21.82 7.45
C SER A 410 15.46 -21.73 6.35
N ASP A 411 15.31 -22.74 5.54
CA ASP A 411 14.24 -22.84 4.56
C ASP A 411 12.89 -23.16 5.20
N ILE A 412 11.84 -22.68 4.54
CA ILE A 412 10.45 -22.85 4.97
C ILE A 412 9.70 -23.53 3.84
N LEU A 413 9.24 -24.76 4.09
CA LEU A 413 8.28 -25.43 3.22
C LEU A 413 6.87 -25.11 3.73
N ARG A 414 6.03 -24.56 2.86
CA ARG A 414 4.63 -24.29 3.18
C ARG A 414 3.73 -25.03 2.18
N ILE A 415 2.72 -25.69 2.71
CA ILE A 415 1.59 -26.24 1.94
C ILE A 415 0.39 -25.42 2.38
N ASN A 416 -0.28 -24.80 1.42
CA ASN A 416 -1.46 -23.98 1.65
C ASN A 416 -2.60 -24.45 0.76
N THR A 417 -3.77 -24.67 1.37
CA THR A 417 -5.01 -24.93 0.66
C THR A 417 -5.92 -23.71 0.79
N ARG A 418 -6.58 -23.34 -0.29
CA ARG A 418 -7.55 -22.26 -0.29
C ARG A 418 -8.85 -22.71 -0.98
N GLY A 419 -9.95 -22.16 -0.50
CA GLY A 419 -11.24 -22.32 -1.12
C GLY A 419 -12.07 -21.07 -0.94
N SER A 420 -12.92 -20.77 -1.92
CA SER A 420 -13.90 -19.71 -1.82
C SER A 420 -15.20 -20.10 -2.50
N ILE A 421 -16.30 -19.60 -1.96
CA ILE A 421 -17.64 -19.71 -2.56
C ILE A 421 -18.27 -18.33 -2.42
N GLY A 422 -18.84 -17.81 -3.51
CA GLY A 422 -19.52 -16.53 -3.50
C GLY A 422 -20.77 -16.53 -4.38
N LEU A 423 -21.75 -15.73 -3.98
CA LEU A 423 -22.95 -15.47 -4.73
C LEU A 423 -22.72 -14.33 -5.71
N PHE A 424 -23.16 -14.46 -6.93
CA PHE A 424 -23.13 -13.36 -7.91
C PHE A 424 -24.11 -12.25 -7.53
N GLY A 425 -23.80 -11.03 -7.93
CA GLY A 425 -24.71 -9.91 -7.89
C GLY A 425 -25.73 -9.95 -9.04
N ASP A 426 -26.86 -9.31 -8.86
CA ASP A 426 -27.96 -9.27 -9.86
C ASP A 426 -27.56 -8.56 -11.18
N ALA A 427 -26.40 -7.92 -11.22
CA ALA A 427 -25.86 -7.26 -12.43
C ALA A 427 -25.24 -8.23 -13.45
N VAL A 428 -25.15 -9.51 -13.11
CA VAL A 428 -24.57 -10.55 -13.97
C VAL A 428 -25.73 -11.39 -14.49
N GLY A 429 -26.16 -11.15 -15.71
CA GLY A 429 -27.26 -11.87 -16.39
C GLY A 429 -26.94 -13.31 -16.73
N THR A 430 -26.47 -14.12 -15.78
CA THR A 430 -26.13 -15.52 -15.98
C THR A 430 -27.00 -16.42 -15.11
N ASP A 431 -27.34 -17.61 -15.60
CA ASP A 431 -28.01 -18.67 -14.82
C ASP A 431 -27.14 -19.22 -13.69
N GLN A 432 -25.86 -18.94 -13.67
CA GLN A 432 -24.96 -19.29 -12.58
C GLN A 432 -25.14 -18.34 -11.40
N LYS A 433 -25.58 -18.91 -10.27
CA LYS A 433 -25.85 -18.14 -9.04
C LYS A 433 -24.64 -18.04 -8.12
N TYR A 434 -23.59 -18.80 -8.35
CA TYR A 434 -22.40 -18.82 -7.47
C TYR A 434 -21.11 -19.02 -8.25
N THR A 435 -20.03 -18.48 -7.67
CA THR A 435 -18.65 -18.74 -8.07
C THR A 435 -17.96 -19.57 -6.99
N SER A 436 -17.01 -20.39 -7.38
CA SER A 436 -16.19 -21.14 -6.44
C SER A 436 -14.75 -21.26 -6.92
N GLU A 437 -13.81 -21.27 -6.00
CA GLU A 437 -12.40 -21.55 -6.26
C GLU A 437 -11.87 -22.53 -5.23
N TYR A 438 -11.05 -23.50 -5.68
CA TYR A 438 -10.32 -24.41 -4.82
C TYR A 438 -8.89 -24.50 -5.34
N GLY A 439 -7.93 -24.38 -4.44
CA GLY A 439 -6.52 -24.42 -4.82
C GLY A 439 -5.63 -25.01 -3.73
N VAL A 440 -4.50 -25.55 -4.19
CA VAL A 440 -3.41 -26.04 -3.34
C VAL A 440 -2.10 -25.47 -3.88
N ASP A 441 -1.30 -24.87 -3.00
CA ASP A 441 0.01 -24.33 -3.30
C ASP A 441 1.06 -24.95 -2.37
N ILE A 442 2.17 -25.37 -2.95
CA ILE A 442 3.36 -25.84 -2.24
C ILE A 442 4.47 -24.84 -2.53
N SER A 443 5.05 -24.25 -1.49
CA SER A 443 6.13 -23.27 -1.64
C SER A 443 7.32 -23.62 -0.75
N LEU A 444 8.52 -23.52 -1.33
CA LEU A 444 9.77 -23.60 -0.61
C LEU A 444 10.46 -22.24 -0.67
N THR A 445 10.66 -21.60 0.47
CA THR A 445 11.36 -20.32 0.58
C THR A 445 12.66 -20.50 1.33
N ARG A 446 13.77 -19.97 0.77
CA ARG A 446 15.11 -20.00 1.36
C ARG A 446 15.65 -18.58 1.51
N PRO A 447 16.18 -18.18 2.67
CA PRO A 447 16.71 -16.85 2.92
C PRO A 447 18.14 -16.66 2.39
N GLU A 448 18.35 -17.09 1.16
CA GLU A 448 19.60 -16.90 0.41
C GLU A 448 19.29 -16.88 -1.08
N LEU A 449 20.21 -16.33 -1.89
CA LEU A 449 20.14 -16.45 -3.33
C LEU A 449 20.64 -17.83 -3.75
N TRP A 450 19.71 -18.70 -4.12
CA TRP A 450 20.01 -20.02 -4.65
C TRP A 450 19.76 -20.04 -6.16
N VAL A 451 20.85 -20.20 -6.93
CA VAL A 451 20.79 -20.27 -8.39
C VAL A 451 21.05 -21.72 -8.80
N PRO A 452 20.14 -22.38 -9.55
CA PRO A 452 20.41 -23.68 -10.12
C PRO A 452 21.67 -23.63 -11.00
N PHE A 453 22.55 -24.57 -10.84
CA PHE A 453 23.79 -24.72 -11.64
C PHE A 453 24.83 -23.60 -11.48
N GLY A 454 24.72 -22.72 -10.49
CA GLY A 454 25.59 -21.56 -10.32
C GLY A 454 26.07 -21.28 -8.88
N ARG A 455 27.14 -20.46 -8.79
CA ARG A 455 27.68 -19.95 -7.51
C ARG A 455 27.00 -18.65 -7.10
N GLY A 456 25.64 -18.64 -7.03
CA GLY A 456 24.86 -17.43 -6.74
C GLY A 456 25.04 -16.84 -5.34
N LYS A 457 25.71 -17.56 -4.43
CA LYS A 457 25.78 -17.22 -3.01
C LYS A 457 26.38 -15.86 -2.66
N ASN A 458 27.22 -15.31 -3.54
CA ASN A 458 27.95 -14.05 -3.31
C ASN A 458 27.46 -12.89 -4.19
N LEU A 459 26.41 -13.09 -5.00
CA LEU A 459 25.90 -12.03 -5.90
C LEU A 459 25.20 -10.90 -5.14
N LEU A 460 24.61 -11.19 -3.98
CA LEU A 460 23.90 -10.20 -3.17
C LEU A 460 24.34 -10.30 -1.71
N ASN A 461 24.67 -9.16 -1.13
CA ASN A 461 24.99 -9.06 0.29
C ASN A 461 23.74 -9.36 1.15
N GLN A 462 23.94 -9.91 2.35
CA GLN A 462 22.91 -10.21 3.35
C GLN A 462 22.09 -8.97 3.78
N ASP A 463 22.68 -7.77 3.71
CA ASP A 463 21.97 -6.50 3.92
C ASP A 463 20.74 -6.33 3.01
N LYS A 464 20.79 -6.96 1.83
CA LYS A 464 19.67 -6.94 0.87
C LYS A 464 18.58 -7.95 1.23
N ALA A 465 18.75 -8.74 2.28
CA ALA A 465 17.83 -9.80 2.71
C ALA A 465 17.34 -10.68 1.54
N PRO A 466 18.27 -11.31 0.77
CA PRO A 466 17.90 -12.07 -0.41
C PRO A 466 17.10 -13.31 -0.04
N LYS A 467 16.09 -13.62 -0.85
CA LYS A 467 15.25 -14.82 -0.71
C LYS A 467 15.08 -15.47 -2.07
N THR A 468 15.09 -16.80 -2.09
CA THR A 468 14.67 -17.61 -3.23
C THR A 468 13.38 -18.32 -2.88
N SER A 469 12.42 -18.35 -3.79
CA SER A 469 11.16 -19.06 -3.63
C SER A 469 10.90 -19.96 -4.84
N VAL A 470 10.52 -21.21 -4.56
CA VAL A 470 9.97 -22.14 -5.56
C VAL A 470 8.53 -22.38 -5.16
N VAL A 471 7.61 -22.21 -6.12
CA VAL A 471 6.18 -22.40 -5.89
C VAL A 471 5.62 -23.35 -6.93
N LEU A 472 4.81 -24.29 -6.49
CA LEU A 472 4.00 -25.17 -7.33
C LEU A 472 2.56 -25.07 -6.86
N GLY A 473 1.64 -24.82 -7.77
CA GLY A 473 0.23 -24.66 -7.43
C GLY A 473 -0.72 -25.25 -8.45
N ARG A 474 -1.90 -25.60 -7.97
CA ARG A 474 -3.04 -25.99 -8.79
C ARG A 474 -4.30 -25.37 -8.24
N SER A 475 -5.10 -24.78 -9.11
CA SER A 475 -6.45 -24.33 -8.74
C SER A 475 -7.47 -24.70 -9.80
N ILE A 476 -8.71 -24.82 -9.34
CA ILE A 476 -9.91 -24.97 -10.16
C ILE A 476 -10.83 -23.85 -9.76
N GLN A 477 -11.33 -23.12 -10.73
CA GLN A 477 -12.18 -21.96 -10.54
C GLN A 477 -13.41 -22.04 -11.43
N ASN A 478 -14.57 -21.97 -10.80
CA ASN A 478 -15.83 -21.72 -11.49
C ASN A 478 -16.16 -20.25 -11.32
N ASN A 479 -16.15 -19.51 -12.39
CA ASN A 479 -16.27 -18.04 -12.38
C ASN A 479 -17.35 -17.60 -13.37
N ILE A 480 -17.59 -16.29 -13.39
CA ILE A 480 -18.46 -15.61 -14.35
C ILE A 480 -18.12 -15.99 -15.80
N GLY A 481 -16.84 -16.17 -16.10
CA GLY A 481 -16.39 -16.68 -17.38
C GLY A 481 -16.51 -18.21 -17.45
N LEU A 482 -15.67 -18.79 -18.26
CA LEU A 482 -15.56 -20.24 -18.34
C LEU A 482 -14.87 -20.81 -17.12
N ASP A 483 -15.30 -22.01 -16.73
CA ASP A 483 -14.61 -22.78 -15.69
C ASP A 483 -13.16 -23.05 -16.09
N ARG A 484 -12.24 -22.84 -15.14
CA ARG A 484 -10.80 -22.90 -15.42
C ARG A 484 -10.06 -23.80 -14.45
N GLN A 485 -9.12 -24.52 -14.97
CA GLN A 485 -8.08 -25.18 -14.20
C GLN A 485 -6.74 -24.49 -14.47
N THR A 486 -6.05 -24.12 -13.41
CA THR A 486 -4.73 -23.48 -13.52
C THR A 486 -3.69 -24.34 -12.82
N LEU A 487 -2.56 -24.56 -13.51
CA LEU A 487 -1.34 -25.11 -12.92
C LEU A 487 -0.28 -24.01 -13.00
N ASN A 488 0.41 -23.77 -11.91
CA ASN A 488 1.47 -22.78 -11.84
C ASN A 488 2.75 -23.35 -11.23
N ALA A 489 3.89 -22.96 -11.80
CA ALA A 489 5.21 -23.28 -11.28
C ALA A 489 6.10 -22.05 -11.42
N SER A 490 6.76 -21.63 -10.34
CA SER A 490 7.66 -20.48 -10.41
C SER A 490 8.93 -20.66 -9.60
N LEU A 491 10.01 -20.04 -10.10
CA LEU A 491 11.29 -19.85 -9.42
C LEU A 491 11.56 -18.35 -9.36
N GLY A 492 11.46 -17.79 -8.17
CA GLY A 492 11.57 -16.35 -7.94
C GLY A 492 12.65 -15.98 -6.94
N TYR A 493 13.17 -14.78 -7.10
CA TYR A 493 14.15 -14.12 -6.24
C TYR A 493 13.60 -12.81 -5.75
N GLN A 494 13.86 -12.50 -4.49
CA GLN A 494 13.44 -11.26 -3.87
C GLN A 494 14.59 -10.68 -3.06
N TRP A 495 14.84 -9.37 -3.19
CA TRP A 495 15.82 -8.68 -2.36
C TRP A 495 15.42 -7.21 -2.17
N ASN A 496 15.92 -6.61 -1.10
CA ASN A 496 15.70 -5.19 -0.82
C ASN A 496 16.81 -4.36 -1.49
N ALA A 497 16.46 -3.31 -2.20
CA ALA A 497 17.44 -2.33 -2.68
C ALA A 497 17.86 -1.39 -1.52
N GLN A 498 16.86 -0.92 -0.79
CA GLN A 498 16.97 -0.09 0.42
C GLN A 498 15.90 -0.52 1.44
N THR A 499 15.84 0.13 2.60
CA THR A 499 14.92 -0.22 3.71
C THR A 499 13.45 -0.30 3.25
N TYR A 500 13.04 0.58 2.35
CA TYR A 500 11.64 0.69 1.88
C TYR A 500 11.49 0.37 0.40
N SER A 501 12.42 -0.38 -0.19
CA SER A 501 12.35 -0.74 -1.60
C SER A 501 12.72 -2.20 -1.84
N ARG A 502 12.06 -2.82 -2.81
CA ARG A 502 12.17 -4.25 -3.09
C ARG A 502 12.24 -4.53 -4.57
N HIS A 503 13.14 -5.41 -4.95
CA HIS A 503 13.13 -6.10 -6.23
C HIS A 503 12.51 -7.48 -6.07
N THR A 504 11.72 -7.87 -7.06
CA THR A 504 11.26 -9.24 -7.23
C THR A 504 11.61 -9.65 -8.67
N PHE A 505 12.28 -10.77 -8.83
CA PHE A 505 12.67 -11.31 -10.12
C PHE A 505 12.24 -12.77 -10.20
N ASN A 506 11.19 -13.05 -10.96
CA ASN A 506 10.79 -14.39 -11.29
C ASN A 506 11.56 -14.80 -12.56
N LEU A 507 12.52 -15.68 -12.39
CA LEU A 507 13.33 -16.20 -13.50
C LEU A 507 12.46 -17.07 -14.41
N ILE A 508 11.63 -17.90 -13.81
CA ILE A 508 10.70 -18.78 -14.48
C ILE A 508 9.35 -18.62 -13.78
N ASP A 509 8.33 -18.30 -14.54
CA ASP A 509 6.93 -18.30 -14.11
C ASP A 509 6.09 -18.97 -15.20
N VAL A 510 5.70 -20.21 -14.95
CA VAL A 510 4.92 -21.03 -15.88
C VAL A 510 3.51 -21.12 -15.36
N GLN A 511 2.56 -20.71 -16.16
CA GLN A 511 1.13 -20.83 -15.90
C GLN A 511 0.45 -21.55 -17.07
N TYR A 512 -0.13 -22.70 -16.79
CA TYR A 512 -0.97 -23.43 -17.74
C TYR A 512 -2.43 -23.25 -17.32
N VAL A 513 -3.20 -22.64 -18.19
CA VAL A 513 -4.64 -22.38 -18.00
C VAL A 513 -5.41 -23.27 -18.98
N ARG A 514 -6.24 -24.14 -18.45
CA ARG A 514 -7.15 -24.98 -19.21
C ARG A 514 -8.59 -24.55 -18.97
N ASN A 515 -9.29 -24.19 -20.03
CA ASN A 515 -10.74 -23.97 -19.98
C ASN A 515 -11.47 -25.33 -20.01
N LEU A 516 -12.38 -25.55 -19.06
CA LEU A 516 -13.02 -26.85 -18.86
C LEU A 516 -14.29 -26.99 -19.71
N ASN A 517 -15.01 -25.89 -19.94
CA ASN A 517 -16.33 -25.92 -20.61
C ASN A 517 -16.37 -24.85 -21.74
N PRO A 518 -15.53 -24.94 -22.79
CA PRO A 518 -15.50 -23.96 -23.90
C PRO A 518 -16.86 -23.91 -24.64
N ASP A 519 -17.59 -25.00 -24.73
CA ASP A 519 -18.88 -25.09 -25.41
C ASP A 519 -20.00 -24.27 -24.72
N ARG A 520 -19.77 -23.85 -23.46
CA ARG A 520 -20.69 -22.99 -22.72
C ARG A 520 -20.49 -21.51 -22.98
N PHE A 521 -19.63 -21.11 -23.91
CA PHE A 521 -19.30 -19.71 -24.17
C PHE A 521 -20.55 -18.85 -24.34
N PHE A 522 -21.46 -19.21 -25.26
CA PHE A 522 -22.67 -18.45 -25.55
C PHE A 522 -23.71 -18.46 -24.43
N ASN A 523 -23.65 -19.46 -23.50
CA ASN A 523 -24.48 -19.42 -22.30
C ASN A 523 -23.98 -18.40 -21.27
N VAL A 524 -22.68 -18.17 -21.23
CA VAL A 524 -22.01 -17.29 -20.27
C VAL A 524 -21.96 -15.86 -20.79
N TYR A 525 -21.61 -15.69 -22.07
CA TYR A 525 -21.47 -14.39 -22.74
C TYR A 525 -22.72 -14.10 -23.57
N GLN A 526 -23.82 -13.78 -22.87
CA GLN A 526 -25.14 -13.62 -23.48
C GLN A 526 -25.17 -12.45 -24.46
N ASN A 527 -24.51 -11.32 -24.20
CA ASN A 527 -24.44 -10.22 -25.14
C ASN A 527 -23.80 -10.63 -26.47
N SER A 528 -22.76 -11.45 -26.44
CA SER A 528 -22.16 -12.01 -27.66
C SER A 528 -23.10 -12.98 -28.37
N PHE A 529 -23.90 -13.75 -27.63
CA PHE A 529 -24.92 -14.61 -28.21
C PHE A 529 -26.04 -13.80 -28.84
N ASP A 530 -26.57 -12.80 -28.16
CA ASP A 530 -27.66 -11.96 -28.65
C ASP A 530 -27.26 -11.23 -29.94
N GLN A 531 -26.05 -10.69 -29.99
CA GLN A 531 -25.49 -10.06 -31.21
C GLN A 531 -25.38 -11.06 -32.35
N LEU A 532 -24.79 -12.25 -32.08
CA LEU A 532 -24.70 -13.29 -33.11
C LEU A 532 -26.08 -13.73 -33.59
N ASN A 533 -27.00 -13.91 -32.66
CA ASN A 533 -28.36 -14.36 -32.96
C ASN A 533 -29.13 -13.28 -33.80
N GLU A 534 -28.96 -12.00 -33.49
CA GLU A 534 -29.53 -10.89 -34.24
C GLU A 534 -28.99 -10.85 -35.70
N LEU A 535 -27.66 -10.99 -35.86
CA LEU A 535 -27.05 -11.12 -37.18
C LEU A 535 -27.54 -12.37 -37.93
N ALA A 536 -27.65 -13.50 -37.25
CA ALA A 536 -28.10 -14.74 -37.84
C ALA A 536 -29.56 -14.70 -38.27
N GLN A 537 -30.43 -13.95 -37.58
CA GLN A 537 -31.86 -13.80 -37.99
C GLN A 537 -32.03 -13.29 -39.44
N LEU A 538 -31.07 -12.49 -39.95
CA LEU A 538 -31.08 -12.00 -41.34
C LEU A 538 -30.95 -13.14 -42.36
N TRP A 539 -30.43 -14.29 -41.95
CA TRP A 539 -30.14 -15.45 -42.79
C TRP A 539 -31.01 -16.66 -42.44
N ARG A 540 -31.97 -16.53 -41.53
CA ARG A 540 -32.81 -17.61 -41.03
C ARG A 540 -33.62 -18.34 -42.12
N ASP A 541 -34.11 -17.56 -43.07
CA ASP A 541 -34.96 -18.10 -44.16
C ASP A 541 -34.14 -18.71 -45.32
N ASP A 542 -32.80 -18.59 -45.26
CA ASP A 542 -31.93 -19.29 -46.21
C ASP A 542 -31.82 -20.79 -45.82
N PRO A 543 -32.13 -21.69 -46.78
CA PRO A 543 -32.12 -23.13 -46.54
C PRO A 543 -30.79 -23.65 -45.99
N SER A 544 -29.67 -22.99 -46.28
CA SER A 544 -28.33 -23.38 -45.85
C SER A 544 -28.16 -23.17 -44.34
N TYR A 545 -28.83 -22.20 -43.74
CA TYR A 545 -28.65 -21.78 -42.33
C TYR A 545 -29.82 -22.17 -41.42
N THR A 546 -31.03 -22.48 -41.98
CA THR A 546 -32.24 -22.89 -41.18
C THR A 546 -31.95 -24.00 -40.17
N LYS A 547 -31.07 -24.93 -40.49
CA LYS A 547 -30.66 -26.06 -39.61
C LYS A 547 -30.03 -25.66 -38.29
N TYR A 548 -29.54 -24.41 -38.16
CA TYR A 548 -28.88 -23.92 -36.96
C TYR A 548 -29.83 -23.31 -35.92
N PHE A 549 -31.09 -23.07 -36.33
CA PHE A 549 -32.10 -22.45 -35.47
C PHE A 549 -33.01 -23.48 -34.81
N ASP A 550 -33.33 -23.20 -33.54
CA ASP A 550 -34.41 -23.94 -32.86
C ASP A 550 -35.76 -23.56 -33.42
N SER A 551 -36.56 -24.59 -33.71
CA SER A 551 -37.85 -24.40 -34.37
C SER A 551 -38.92 -23.75 -33.48
N LEU A 552 -38.77 -23.77 -32.15
CA LEU A 552 -39.74 -23.21 -31.20
C LEU A 552 -39.37 -21.76 -30.84
N THR A 553 -38.10 -21.53 -30.52
CA THR A 553 -37.61 -20.23 -30.05
C THR A 553 -37.16 -19.34 -31.20
N SER A 554 -36.88 -19.87 -32.36
CA SER A 554 -36.32 -19.21 -33.50
C SER A 554 -34.91 -18.59 -33.21
N GLN A 555 -34.26 -19.06 -32.23
CA GLN A 555 -32.89 -18.64 -31.85
C GLN A 555 -31.88 -19.72 -32.28
N LEU A 556 -30.61 -19.31 -32.41
CA LEU A 556 -29.51 -20.26 -32.65
C LEU A 556 -29.43 -21.28 -31.50
N ILE A 557 -29.28 -22.56 -31.88
CA ILE A 557 -29.09 -23.62 -30.87
C ILE A 557 -27.70 -23.53 -30.24
N ILE A 558 -27.64 -23.45 -28.92
CA ILE A 558 -26.36 -23.41 -28.19
C ILE A 558 -25.96 -24.83 -27.76
N PRO A 559 -24.72 -25.30 -28.00
CA PRO A 559 -23.63 -24.59 -28.73
C PRO A 559 -23.61 -24.86 -30.24
N SER A 560 -24.19 -25.96 -30.69
CA SER A 560 -23.95 -26.52 -32.01
C SER A 560 -24.47 -25.63 -33.16
N GLY A 561 -25.63 -25.01 -33.00
CA GLY A 561 -26.21 -24.12 -34.01
C GLY A 561 -25.41 -22.82 -34.10
N ALA A 562 -25.05 -22.21 -32.99
CA ALA A 562 -24.25 -20.98 -32.96
C ALA A 562 -22.88 -21.21 -33.62
N GLN A 563 -22.17 -22.28 -33.26
CA GLN A 563 -20.88 -22.58 -33.85
C GLN A 563 -20.99 -22.96 -35.32
N GLY A 564 -21.97 -23.80 -35.68
CA GLY A 564 -22.18 -24.20 -37.06
C GLY A 564 -22.56 -23.04 -37.99
N PHE A 565 -23.33 -22.07 -37.47
CA PHE A 565 -23.65 -20.85 -38.19
C PHE A 565 -22.35 -20.02 -38.45
N ILE A 566 -21.54 -19.81 -37.43
CA ILE A 566 -20.28 -19.08 -37.56
C ILE A 566 -19.37 -19.72 -38.62
N ASP A 567 -19.13 -21.03 -38.52
CA ASP A 567 -18.22 -21.77 -39.37
C ASP A 567 -18.66 -21.72 -40.84
N ASP A 568 -19.97 -21.98 -41.12
CA ASP A 568 -20.53 -21.91 -42.46
C ASP A 568 -20.61 -20.47 -43.00
N PHE A 569 -20.94 -19.49 -42.13
CA PHE A 569 -21.05 -18.11 -42.50
C PHE A 569 -19.69 -17.49 -42.91
N LEU A 570 -18.68 -17.68 -42.07
CA LEU A 570 -17.32 -17.18 -42.35
C LEU A 570 -16.65 -17.87 -43.55
N THR A 571 -17.12 -19.07 -43.90
CA THR A 571 -16.61 -19.79 -45.07
C THR A 571 -17.28 -19.33 -46.35
N ASN A 572 -18.62 -19.09 -46.32
CA ASN A 572 -19.44 -18.95 -47.52
C ASN A 572 -19.84 -17.47 -47.82
N GLN A 573 -19.79 -16.58 -46.82
CA GLN A 573 -20.34 -15.20 -46.93
C GLN A 573 -19.23 -14.12 -46.79
N LEU A 574 -18.06 -14.32 -47.40
CA LEU A 574 -16.91 -13.41 -47.36
C LEU A 574 -17.19 -11.97 -47.80
N LEU A 575 -18.21 -11.73 -48.65
CA LEU A 575 -18.57 -10.43 -49.17
C LEU A 575 -19.79 -9.80 -48.46
N SER A 576 -20.28 -10.45 -47.39
CA SER A 576 -21.42 -9.92 -46.63
C SER A 576 -21.02 -8.72 -45.78
N ASP A 577 -21.89 -7.75 -45.65
CA ASP A 577 -21.71 -6.60 -44.75
C ASP A 577 -21.57 -7.03 -43.28
N GLN A 578 -22.13 -8.20 -42.87
CA GLN A 578 -22.08 -8.78 -41.53
C GLN A 578 -20.84 -9.62 -41.28
N TYR A 579 -20.02 -9.90 -42.29
CA TYR A 579 -18.83 -10.79 -42.15
C TYR A 579 -17.92 -10.35 -41.04
N GLN A 580 -17.59 -9.06 -40.98
CA GLN A 580 -16.68 -8.52 -39.96
C GLN A 580 -17.26 -8.65 -38.52
N GLU A 581 -18.57 -8.45 -38.38
CA GLU A 581 -19.23 -8.55 -37.07
C GLU A 581 -19.22 -9.99 -36.54
N VAL A 582 -19.52 -10.96 -37.41
CA VAL A 582 -19.46 -12.40 -37.05
C VAL A 582 -18.01 -12.83 -36.78
N LEU A 583 -17.06 -12.34 -37.57
CA LEU A 583 -15.63 -12.61 -37.36
C LEU A 583 -15.13 -12.11 -35.98
N LEU A 584 -15.50 -10.91 -35.61
CA LEU A 584 -15.14 -10.32 -34.31
C LEU A 584 -15.71 -11.13 -33.14
N ILE A 585 -16.94 -11.66 -33.26
CA ILE A 585 -17.54 -12.52 -32.24
C ILE A 585 -16.73 -13.83 -32.11
N GLU A 586 -16.35 -14.42 -33.25
CA GLU A 586 -15.58 -15.69 -33.28
C GLU A 586 -14.15 -15.50 -32.74
N GLU A 587 -13.47 -14.43 -33.11
CA GLU A 587 -12.14 -14.10 -32.57
C GLU A 587 -12.20 -13.94 -31.04
N ARG A 588 -13.22 -13.23 -30.57
CA ARG A 588 -13.45 -13.08 -29.13
C ARG A 588 -13.70 -14.43 -28.46
N ARG A 589 -14.57 -15.27 -29.04
CA ARG A 589 -14.88 -16.61 -28.53
C ARG A 589 -13.60 -17.44 -28.45
N LYS A 590 -12.79 -17.52 -29.50
CA LYS A 590 -11.50 -18.21 -29.53
C LYS A 590 -10.60 -17.71 -28.43
N ARG A 591 -10.37 -16.42 -28.32
CA ARG A 591 -9.49 -15.83 -27.31
C ARG A 591 -9.90 -16.16 -25.87
N LEU A 592 -11.18 -16.21 -25.58
CA LEU A 592 -11.70 -16.49 -24.23
C LEU A 592 -11.79 -17.99 -23.92
N THR A 593 -11.90 -18.87 -24.94
CA THR A 593 -12.04 -20.31 -24.76
C THR A 593 -10.75 -21.08 -24.92
N GLU A 594 -9.71 -20.52 -25.52
CA GLU A 594 -8.42 -21.16 -25.72
C GLU A 594 -7.73 -21.53 -24.41
N ASN A 595 -7.08 -22.70 -24.44
CA ASN A 595 -6.12 -23.06 -23.41
C ASN A 595 -4.84 -22.25 -23.61
N ASN A 596 -4.27 -21.77 -22.51
CA ASN A 596 -3.10 -20.92 -22.58
C ASN A 596 -1.93 -21.51 -21.79
N LEU A 597 -0.76 -21.53 -22.39
CA LEU A 597 0.52 -21.77 -21.73
C LEU A 597 1.32 -20.47 -21.72
N ILE A 598 1.53 -19.92 -20.53
CA ILE A 598 2.32 -18.72 -20.32
C ILE A 598 3.59 -19.13 -19.61
N SER A 599 4.75 -18.95 -20.25
CA SER A 599 6.07 -19.13 -19.65
C SER A 599 6.78 -17.79 -19.69
N SER A 600 6.90 -17.12 -18.56
CA SER A 600 7.41 -15.76 -18.50
C SER A 600 8.61 -15.61 -17.57
N THR A 601 9.39 -14.57 -17.83
CA THR A 601 10.38 -13.98 -16.93
C THR A 601 9.88 -12.60 -16.56
N GLN A 602 9.83 -12.31 -15.25
CA GLN A 602 9.26 -11.07 -14.75
C GLN A 602 10.23 -10.40 -13.78
N TRP A 603 10.39 -9.10 -13.91
CA TRP A 603 11.08 -8.27 -12.94
C TRP A 603 10.17 -7.14 -12.47
N SER A 604 10.14 -6.90 -11.16
CA SER A 604 9.45 -5.74 -10.60
C SER A 604 10.29 -5.05 -9.54
N TYR A 605 10.17 -3.75 -9.51
CA TYR A 605 10.74 -2.87 -8.48
C TYR A 605 9.64 -2.08 -7.83
N THR A 606 9.59 -2.09 -6.51
CA THR A 606 8.66 -1.28 -5.72
C THR A 606 9.45 -0.46 -4.71
N ASN A 607 9.27 0.86 -4.72
CA ASN A 607 9.81 1.78 -3.74
C ASN A 607 8.64 2.36 -2.92
N GLY A 608 8.88 2.71 -1.64
CA GLY A 608 7.86 3.25 -0.75
C GLY A 608 7.01 2.15 -0.09
N ILE A 609 7.61 0.99 0.18
CA ILE A 609 6.97 -0.05 0.99
C ILE A 609 6.94 0.44 2.43
N SER A 610 5.83 1.02 2.85
CA SER A 610 5.62 1.49 4.22
C SER A 610 4.84 0.47 5.03
N ASN A 611 5.25 0.26 6.29
CA ASN A 611 4.47 -0.49 7.26
C ASN A 611 3.41 0.39 7.97
N ASN A 612 3.42 1.69 7.71
CA ASN A 612 2.49 2.64 8.29
C ASN A 612 1.47 3.06 7.24
N LEU A 613 0.28 2.47 7.28
CA LEU A 613 -0.84 2.80 6.40
C LEU A 613 -1.39 4.22 6.63
N ASN A 614 -1.12 4.79 7.80
CA ASN A 614 -1.54 6.14 8.19
C ASN A 614 -0.45 7.18 7.92
N ASP A 615 0.57 6.84 7.12
CA ASP A 615 1.60 7.81 6.74
C ASP A 615 0.97 8.91 5.85
N PRO A 616 0.87 10.14 6.35
CA PRO A 616 0.26 11.22 5.60
C PRO A 616 1.11 11.66 4.39
N GLN A 617 2.37 11.26 4.33
CA GLN A 617 3.31 11.56 3.25
C GLN A 617 3.60 10.34 2.37
N PHE A 618 2.71 9.34 2.40
CA PHE A 618 2.89 8.12 1.64
C PHE A 618 3.24 8.38 0.17
N ALA A 619 4.28 7.72 -0.31
CA ALA A 619 4.67 7.73 -1.71
C ALA A 619 5.11 6.33 -2.11
N GLN A 620 4.55 5.80 -3.20
CA GLN A 620 4.94 4.51 -3.75
C GLN A 620 5.13 4.62 -5.26
N PHE A 621 6.21 4.05 -5.74
CA PHE A 621 6.48 3.85 -7.16
C PHE A 621 6.69 2.36 -7.42
N ARG A 622 6.03 1.84 -8.46
CA ARG A 622 6.21 0.47 -8.90
C ARG A 622 6.39 0.44 -10.42
N ILE A 623 7.39 -0.31 -10.84
CA ILE A 623 7.59 -0.71 -12.23
C ILE A 623 7.57 -2.24 -12.30
N LEU A 624 6.96 -2.76 -13.36
CA LEU A 624 6.96 -4.18 -13.70
C LEU A 624 7.33 -4.34 -15.16
N PHE A 625 8.16 -5.30 -15.44
CA PHE A 625 8.51 -5.77 -16.79
C PHE A 625 8.35 -7.29 -16.83
N GLU A 626 7.64 -7.78 -17.81
CA GLU A 626 7.43 -9.21 -18.04
C GLU A 626 7.65 -9.53 -19.52
N SER A 627 8.41 -10.60 -19.79
CA SER A 627 8.59 -11.16 -21.13
C SER A 627 8.11 -12.61 -21.11
N ALA A 628 7.06 -12.88 -21.83
CA ALA A 628 6.49 -14.22 -21.96
C ALA A 628 6.92 -14.88 -23.29
N GLY A 629 7.14 -16.17 -23.23
CA GLY A 629 7.42 -17.02 -24.39
C GLY A 629 8.78 -16.82 -25.06
N GLY A 630 9.52 -15.74 -24.77
CA GLY A 630 10.78 -15.44 -25.45
C GLY A 630 11.86 -16.49 -25.23
N LEU A 631 12.10 -16.89 -23.97
CA LEU A 631 13.07 -17.95 -23.64
C LEU A 631 12.63 -19.31 -24.20
N LEU A 632 11.33 -19.60 -24.15
CA LEU A 632 10.79 -20.85 -24.65
C LEU A 632 10.90 -20.94 -26.18
N SER A 633 10.66 -19.85 -26.89
CA SER A 633 10.83 -19.76 -28.35
C SER A 633 12.29 -19.94 -28.77
N LEU A 634 13.23 -19.35 -28.04
CA LEU A 634 14.66 -19.55 -28.27
C LEU A 634 15.09 -21.02 -28.04
N ALA A 635 14.49 -21.68 -27.05
CA ALA A 635 14.77 -23.07 -26.73
C ALA A 635 13.99 -24.05 -27.61
N ALA A 636 12.92 -23.65 -28.27
CA ALA A 636 12.01 -24.51 -29.03
C ALA A 636 12.69 -25.43 -30.00
N PRO A 637 13.64 -24.97 -30.84
CA PRO A 637 14.38 -25.85 -31.76
C PRO A 637 15.29 -26.84 -31.02
N LEU A 638 15.84 -26.47 -29.87
CA LEU A 638 16.74 -27.29 -29.06
C LEU A 638 16.03 -28.41 -28.33
N VAL A 639 14.77 -28.17 -27.93
CA VAL A 639 13.94 -29.16 -27.21
C VAL A 639 12.95 -29.87 -28.12
N GLY A 640 13.05 -29.67 -29.44
CA GLY A 640 12.28 -30.40 -30.47
C GLY A 640 10.77 -30.05 -30.43
N LEU A 641 10.42 -28.79 -30.12
CA LEU A 641 9.01 -28.36 -30.22
C LEU A 641 8.60 -28.24 -31.69
N GLU A 642 7.45 -28.82 -32.01
CA GLU A 642 6.89 -28.78 -33.35
C GLU A 642 5.97 -27.56 -33.51
N LYS A 643 5.89 -27.07 -34.75
CA LYS A 643 4.89 -26.06 -35.11
C LYS A 643 3.59 -26.75 -35.47
N ASN A 644 2.46 -26.15 -35.06
CA ASN A 644 1.13 -26.60 -35.50
C ASN A 644 0.86 -26.21 -36.98
N GLU A 645 -0.33 -26.52 -37.46
CA GLU A 645 -0.77 -26.18 -38.83
C GLU A 645 -0.72 -24.68 -39.15
N ASP A 646 -0.89 -23.84 -38.16
CA ASP A 646 -0.81 -22.39 -38.25
C ASP A 646 0.63 -21.84 -38.17
N GLY A 647 1.63 -22.73 -38.12
CA GLY A 647 3.03 -22.37 -38.04
C GLY A 647 3.51 -21.90 -36.65
N VAL A 648 2.70 -22.09 -35.62
CA VAL A 648 2.87 -21.65 -34.24
C VAL A 648 3.50 -22.78 -33.40
N TYR A 649 4.54 -22.48 -32.64
CA TYR A 649 5.12 -23.46 -31.71
C TYR A 649 4.13 -23.81 -30.60
N SER A 650 3.97 -25.12 -30.34
CA SER A 650 3.09 -25.63 -29.31
C SER A 650 3.81 -26.63 -28.41
N TYR A 651 3.38 -26.67 -27.13
CA TYR A 651 3.77 -27.70 -26.17
C TYR A 651 2.53 -28.50 -25.78
N ALA A 652 2.56 -29.82 -25.94
CA ALA A 652 1.41 -30.69 -25.70
C ALA A 652 0.15 -30.23 -26.45
N LYS A 653 0.26 -29.77 -27.67
CA LYS A 653 -0.81 -29.22 -28.54
C LYS A 653 -1.42 -27.90 -28.04
N VAL A 654 -0.78 -27.20 -27.10
CA VAL A 654 -1.21 -25.89 -26.63
C VAL A 654 -0.19 -24.86 -27.07
N PRO A 655 -0.61 -23.80 -27.82
CA PRO A 655 0.27 -22.71 -28.19
C PRO A 655 0.71 -21.96 -26.94
N PHE A 656 1.95 -21.53 -26.89
CA PHE A 656 2.40 -20.68 -25.79
C PHE A 656 2.32 -19.21 -26.15
N ALA A 657 1.88 -18.40 -25.17
CA ALA A 657 1.78 -16.97 -25.32
C ALA A 657 3.15 -16.32 -25.47
N GLN A 658 3.27 -15.36 -26.41
CA GLN A 658 4.43 -14.49 -26.56
C GLN A 658 4.02 -13.02 -26.49
N TYR A 659 4.49 -12.35 -25.45
CA TYR A 659 4.25 -10.90 -25.27
C TYR A 659 5.34 -10.26 -24.42
N VAL A 660 5.46 -8.95 -24.53
CA VAL A 660 6.20 -8.10 -23.60
C VAL A 660 5.20 -7.21 -22.89
N LYS A 661 5.25 -7.20 -21.55
CA LYS A 661 4.36 -6.40 -20.70
C LYS A 661 5.16 -5.45 -19.82
N THR A 662 4.74 -4.19 -19.77
CA THR A 662 5.31 -3.17 -18.90
C THR A 662 4.20 -2.45 -18.16
N GLU A 663 4.39 -2.25 -16.84
CA GLU A 663 3.48 -1.50 -15.98
C GLU A 663 4.26 -0.46 -15.19
N LEU A 664 3.69 0.72 -15.08
CA LEU A 664 4.15 1.81 -14.23
C LEU A 664 3.00 2.22 -13.32
N SER A 665 3.26 2.32 -12.01
CA SER A 665 2.29 2.82 -11.04
C SER A 665 2.97 3.78 -10.08
N TRP A 666 2.38 4.94 -9.90
CA TRP A 666 2.84 5.92 -8.93
C TRP A 666 1.68 6.41 -8.09
N ILE A 667 1.87 6.36 -6.76
CA ILE A 667 0.91 6.83 -5.76
C ILE A 667 1.62 7.86 -4.90
N LYS A 668 0.95 8.96 -4.61
CA LYS A 668 1.47 10.00 -3.73
C LYS A 668 0.35 10.61 -2.89
N HIS A 669 0.60 10.77 -1.60
CA HIS A 669 -0.25 11.52 -0.68
C HIS A 669 0.46 12.81 -0.27
N TRP A 670 -0.29 13.91 -0.24
CA TRP A 670 0.15 15.20 0.29
C TRP A 670 -0.75 15.61 1.45
N PRO A 671 -0.22 15.72 2.68
CA PRO A 671 -0.98 16.28 3.79
C PRO A 671 -1.10 17.80 3.57
N LEU A 672 -2.32 18.32 3.62
CA LEU A 672 -2.62 19.75 3.56
C LEU A 672 -2.85 20.33 4.96
N ALA A 673 -3.45 19.54 5.82
CA ALA A 673 -3.73 19.86 7.22
C ALA A 673 -3.85 18.54 8.02
N PRO A 674 -3.92 18.57 9.34
CA PRO A 674 -3.99 17.34 10.16
C PRO A 674 -5.11 16.36 9.80
N THR A 675 -6.21 16.87 9.21
CA THR A 675 -7.36 16.06 8.76
C THR A 675 -7.65 16.21 7.28
N GLN A 676 -6.71 16.74 6.50
CA GLN A 676 -6.90 16.99 5.06
C GLN A 676 -5.69 16.48 4.28
N SER A 677 -5.95 15.77 3.20
CA SER A 677 -4.90 15.28 2.32
C SER A 677 -5.39 15.19 0.87
N ILE A 678 -4.45 15.27 -0.05
CA ILE A 678 -4.66 14.91 -1.46
C ILE A 678 -3.99 13.56 -1.69
N ALA A 679 -4.72 12.62 -2.28
CA ALA A 679 -4.20 11.36 -2.78
C ALA A 679 -4.23 11.39 -4.31
N PHE A 680 -3.15 11.00 -4.93
CA PHE A 680 -3.00 10.93 -6.38
C PHE A 680 -2.43 9.57 -6.76
N ARG A 681 -2.96 8.98 -7.81
CA ARG A 681 -2.46 7.75 -8.43
C ARG A 681 -2.44 7.91 -9.93
N VAL A 682 -1.38 7.43 -10.56
CA VAL A 682 -1.27 7.24 -12.00
C VAL A 682 -0.88 5.80 -12.27
N PHE A 683 -1.49 5.20 -13.27
CA PHE A 683 -1.16 3.88 -13.77
C PHE A 683 -1.07 3.91 -15.29
N GLY A 684 -0.06 3.27 -15.84
CA GLY A 684 0.06 2.97 -17.26
C GLY A 684 0.55 1.55 -17.44
N GLY A 685 -0.08 0.81 -18.33
CA GLY A 685 0.31 -0.57 -18.63
C GLY A 685 0.09 -0.91 -20.10
N ALA A 686 1.06 -1.62 -20.69
CA ALA A 686 0.98 -2.13 -22.05
C ALA A 686 1.50 -3.57 -22.09
N ALA A 687 0.81 -4.42 -22.84
CA ALA A 687 1.21 -5.81 -23.09
C ALA A 687 1.12 -6.06 -24.58
N ILE A 688 2.25 -6.13 -25.25
CA ILE A 688 2.35 -6.19 -26.72
C ILE A 688 2.64 -7.64 -27.14
N PRO A 689 1.75 -8.31 -27.89
CA PRO A 689 2.00 -9.65 -28.43
C PRO A 689 3.07 -9.62 -29.52
N TYR A 690 3.74 -10.71 -29.72
CA TYR A 690 4.71 -10.88 -30.80
C TYR A 690 4.92 -12.35 -31.16
N GLY A 691 5.52 -12.63 -32.31
CA GLY A 691 5.99 -13.95 -32.71
C GLY A 691 4.89 -14.99 -32.78
N ASN A 692 4.75 -15.82 -31.77
CA ASN A 692 3.80 -16.93 -31.69
C ASN A 692 2.35 -16.51 -31.38
N ALA A 693 2.14 -15.27 -31.00
CA ALA A 693 0.87 -14.74 -30.56
C ALA A 693 0.48 -13.45 -31.28
N SER A 694 -0.74 -13.35 -31.74
CA SER A 694 -1.34 -12.14 -32.31
C SER A 694 -2.07 -11.31 -31.27
N ASN A 695 -2.43 -11.91 -30.13
CA ASN A 695 -3.10 -11.27 -29.00
C ASN A 695 -2.53 -11.76 -27.65
N ILE A 696 -2.93 -11.14 -26.55
CA ILE A 696 -2.52 -11.53 -25.22
C ILE A 696 -3.59 -12.38 -24.54
N PRO A 697 -3.20 -13.33 -23.66
CA PRO A 697 -4.18 -14.09 -22.87
C PRO A 697 -5.06 -13.18 -22.02
N PHE A 698 -6.33 -13.48 -21.91
CA PHE A 698 -7.30 -12.75 -21.07
C PHE A 698 -6.83 -12.53 -19.63
N THR A 699 -6.12 -13.49 -19.04
CA THR A 699 -5.57 -13.39 -17.69
C THR A 699 -4.46 -12.34 -17.53
N ARG A 700 -3.95 -11.79 -18.63
CA ARG A 700 -2.89 -10.76 -18.69
C ARG A 700 -3.36 -9.46 -19.26
N SER A 701 -4.59 -9.39 -19.80
CA SER A 701 -5.22 -8.17 -20.31
C SER A 701 -5.62 -7.20 -19.19
N TYR A 702 -5.93 -5.99 -19.58
CA TYR A 702 -6.42 -4.94 -18.70
C TYR A 702 -7.92 -4.75 -18.89
N PHE A 703 -8.59 -4.36 -17.82
CA PHE A 703 -9.97 -3.85 -17.86
C PHE A 703 -10.04 -2.47 -17.20
N ALA A 704 -11.13 -1.75 -17.44
CA ALA A 704 -11.37 -0.46 -16.82
C ALA A 704 -12.73 -0.42 -16.11
N GLY A 705 -12.84 0.50 -15.14
CA GLY A 705 -13.98 0.63 -14.24
C GLY A 705 -13.82 -0.12 -12.91
N GLY A 706 -14.70 0.16 -11.97
CA GLY A 706 -14.74 -0.44 -10.64
C GLY A 706 -14.20 0.47 -9.54
N SER A 707 -14.38 0.03 -8.29
CA SER A 707 -14.15 0.82 -7.06
C SER A 707 -12.70 1.30 -6.85
N ASN A 708 -11.72 0.63 -7.46
CA ASN A 708 -10.30 0.97 -7.36
C ASN A 708 -9.69 1.51 -8.65
N ASP A 709 -10.54 1.83 -9.62
CA ASP A 709 -10.15 2.34 -10.93
C ASP A 709 -10.99 3.60 -11.27
N ASN A 710 -11.83 3.59 -12.29
CA ASN A 710 -12.78 4.66 -12.57
C ASN A 710 -14.14 4.31 -11.91
N ARG A 711 -14.42 4.92 -10.77
CA ARG A 711 -15.56 4.60 -9.89
C ARG A 711 -16.94 4.93 -10.48
N ALA A 712 -16.98 5.66 -11.60
CA ALA A 712 -18.22 5.97 -12.29
C ALA A 712 -18.71 4.87 -13.25
N TRP A 713 -17.90 3.82 -13.46
CA TRP A 713 -18.24 2.65 -14.26
C TRP A 713 -18.11 1.38 -13.44
N ASN A 714 -18.95 0.41 -13.73
CA ASN A 714 -18.77 -0.94 -13.20
C ASN A 714 -17.47 -1.55 -13.74
N ALA A 715 -16.96 -2.56 -13.04
CA ALA A 715 -15.79 -3.30 -13.51
C ALA A 715 -16.10 -3.91 -14.90
N TYR A 716 -15.14 -3.84 -15.82
CA TYR A 716 -15.26 -4.29 -17.22
C TYR A 716 -16.27 -3.53 -18.09
N ALA A 717 -16.86 -2.44 -17.60
CA ALA A 717 -17.91 -1.70 -18.34
C ALA A 717 -17.40 -0.47 -19.09
N LEU A 718 -16.08 -0.19 -19.05
CA LEU A 718 -15.49 0.97 -19.71
C LEU A 718 -14.52 0.53 -20.81
N GLY A 719 -14.67 1.09 -22.00
CA GLY A 719 -13.80 0.86 -23.15
C GLY A 719 -14.05 -0.47 -23.86
N PRO A 720 -13.15 -0.94 -24.74
CA PRO A 720 -11.97 -0.24 -25.26
C PRO A 720 -12.29 1.03 -26.06
N GLY A 721 -11.48 2.06 -25.86
CA GLY A 721 -11.61 3.31 -26.61
C GLY A 721 -13.00 3.94 -26.55
N THR A 722 -13.62 4.15 -27.72
CA THR A 722 -14.97 4.70 -27.86
C THR A 722 -16.07 3.66 -28.07
N THR A 723 -15.75 2.38 -27.94
CA THR A 723 -16.74 1.32 -28.06
C THR A 723 -17.82 1.45 -26.99
N SER A 724 -19.07 1.21 -27.35
CA SER A 724 -20.16 1.09 -26.38
C SER A 724 -20.03 -0.26 -25.63
N ASN A 725 -20.68 -0.36 -24.46
CA ASN A 725 -20.67 -1.56 -23.61
C ASN A 725 -21.47 -2.72 -24.27
N LEU A 726 -20.96 -3.21 -25.39
CA LEU A 726 -21.58 -4.30 -26.16
C LEU A 726 -21.18 -5.70 -25.63
N ASN A 727 -20.09 -5.73 -24.87
CA ASN A 727 -19.52 -6.97 -24.36
C ASN A 727 -19.81 -7.15 -22.86
N ASP A 728 -19.98 -8.39 -22.43
CA ASP A 728 -20.18 -8.72 -21.00
C ASP A 728 -18.93 -8.33 -20.16
N PHE A 729 -17.73 -8.51 -20.72
CA PHE A 729 -16.46 -8.18 -20.09
C PHE A 729 -15.51 -7.50 -21.10
N ASN A 730 -15.34 -6.20 -20.96
CA ASN A 730 -14.43 -5.44 -21.82
C ASN A 730 -12.99 -5.54 -21.32
N GLU A 731 -12.09 -5.81 -22.24
CA GLU A 731 -10.66 -5.95 -21.98
C GLU A 731 -9.82 -5.44 -23.14
N ALA A 732 -8.55 -5.11 -22.86
CA ALA A 732 -7.61 -4.67 -23.89
C ALA A 732 -6.16 -4.87 -23.40
N ASN A 733 -5.19 -4.63 -24.25
CA ASN A 733 -3.79 -4.82 -23.96
C ASN A 733 -3.03 -3.55 -23.56
N PHE A 734 -3.69 -2.38 -23.59
CA PHE A 734 -3.14 -1.09 -23.15
C PHE A 734 -4.11 -0.38 -22.22
N LYS A 735 -3.60 0.22 -21.13
CA LYS A 735 -4.40 0.94 -20.13
C LYS A 735 -3.70 2.18 -19.64
N LEU A 736 -4.46 3.26 -19.53
CA LEU A 736 -4.09 4.46 -18.78
C LEU A 736 -5.17 4.77 -17.74
N ALA A 737 -4.73 5.11 -16.51
CA ALA A 737 -5.63 5.53 -15.45
C ALA A 737 -4.98 6.57 -14.54
N ALA A 738 -5.76 7.53 -14.08
CA ALA A 738 -5.36 8.54 -13.11
C ALA A 738 -6.51 8.78 -12.12
N ASN A 739 -6.18 8.87 -10.85
CA ASN A 739 -7.14 9.12 -9.78
C ASN A 739 -6.64 10.28 -8.91
N LEU A 740 -7.48 11.25 -8.66
CA LEU A 740 -7.22 12.38 -7.76
C LEU A 740 -8.32 12.44 -6.73
N GLU A 741 -7.94 12.46 -5.44
CA GLU A 741 -8.89 12.46 -4.35
C GLU A 741 -8.47 13.45 -3.27
N TYR A 742 -9.36 14.39 -2.95
CA TYR A 742 -9.23 15.28 -1.80
C TYR A 742 -10.00 14.70 -0.62
N ARG A 743 -9.31 14.40 0.45
CA ARG A 743 -9.85 13.83 1.69
C ARG A 743 -9.88 14.91 2.76
N PHE A 744 -10.97 14.98 3.54
CA PHE A 744 -11.14 15.96 4.61
C PHE A 744 -11.95 15.40 5.78
N GLY A 745 -11.60 15.84 6.98
CA GLY A 745 -12.36 15.47 8.19
C GLY A 745 -13.74 16.12 8.20
N LEU A 746 -14.78 15.34 8.43
CA LEU A 746 -16.15 15.81 8.62
C LEU A 746 -16.47 15.95 10.11
N ALA A 747 -16.69 14.82 10.80
CA ALA A 747 -17.12 14.81 12.19
C ALA A 747 -16.66 13.51 12.87
N GLY A 748 -15.88 13.59 13.98
CA GLY A 748 -15.39 12.42 14.69
C GLY A 748 -14.60 11.52 13.76
N PRO A 749 -14.96 10.23 13.66
CA PRO A 749 -14.30 9.27 12.78
C PRO A 749 -14.76 9.37 11.31
N PHE A 750 -15.68 10.30 10.98
CA PHE A 750 -16.14 10.47 9.60
C PHE A 750 -15.21 11.36 8.80
N LEU A 751 -14.83 10.86 7.62
CA LEU A 751 -14.03 11.58 6.63
C LEU A 751 -14.86 11.71 5.34
N GLY A 752 -14.80 12.88 4.73
CA GLY A 752 -15.35 13.13 3.40
C GLY A 752 -14.27 13.01 2.33
N ALA A 753 -14.66 12.70 1.11
CA ALA A 753 -13.79 12.78 -0.04
C ALA A 753 -14.51 13.37 -1.25
N LEU A 754 -13.75 14.09 -2.07
CA LEU A 754 -14.12 14.48 -3.41
C LEU A 754 -13.11 13.84 -4.36
N PHE A 755 -13.56 13.23 -5.44
CA PHE A 755 -12.64 12.56 -6.34
C PHE A 755 -12.96 12.81 -7.82
N ILE A 756 -11.91 12.67 -8.61
CA ILE A 756 -11.96 12.64 -10.06
C ILE A 756 -11.12 11.45 -10.51
N ASP A 757 -11.73 10.58 -11.31
CA ASP A 757 -11.08 9.41 -11.89
C ASP A 757 -11.10 9.59 -13.42
N ALA A 758 -9.96 9.33 -14.06
CA ALA A 758 -9.80 9.41 -15.49
C ALA A 758 -9.10 8.16 -16.00
N GLY A 759 -9.53 7.58 -17.09
CA GLY A 759 -8.86 6.41 -17.65
C GLY A 759 -9.67 5.74 -18.73
N ASN A 760 -9.02 4.85 -19.46
CA ASN A 760 -9.62 3.96 -20.44
C ASN A 760 -8.65 2.79 -20.73
N ILE A 761 -9.09 1.84 -21.53
CA ILE A 761 -8.30 0.77 -22.13
C ILE A 761 -8.37 0.86 -23.66
N TRP A 762 -7.38 0.34 -24.34
CA TRP A 762 -7.31 0.26 -25.81
C TRP A 762 -6.52 -0.97 -26.23
N ASN A 763 -6.66 -1.37 -27.48
CA ASN A 763 -5.80 -2.34 -28.12
C ASN A 763 -4.66 -1.64 -28.86
N VAL A 764 -3.45 -2.19 -28.78
CA VAL A 764 -2.24 -1.63 -29.39
C VAL A 764 -1.38 -2.77 -29.95
N LEU A 765 -1.04 -2.70 -31.24
CA LEU A 765 -0.13 -3.65 -31.88
C LEU A 765 -0.56 -5.12 -31.68
N ASP A 766 -1.84 -5.38 -31.74
CA ASP A 766 -2.46 -6.71 -31.73
C ASP A 766 -3.31 -6.93 -33.01
N ASP A 767 -4.11 -7.99 -33.04
CA ASP A 767 -4.94 -8.33 -34.20
C ASP A 767 -6.30 -7.59 -34.25
N VAL A 768 -6.59 -6.77 -33.26
CA VAL A 768 -7.84 -5.98 -33.22
C VAL A 768 -7.75 -4.82 -34.21
N THR A 769 -8.65 -4.81 -35.20
CA THR A 769 -8.68 -3.84 -36.30
C THR A 769 -9.73 -2.74 -36.13
N ASP A 770 -10.61 -2.85 -35.11
CA ASP A 770 -11.63 -1.83 -34.85
C ASP A 770 -10.99 -0.51 -34.39
N SER A 771 -11.01 0.50 -35.23
CA SER A 771 -10.44 1.83 -34.94
C SER A 771 -11.07 2.54 -33.74
N LYS A 772 -12.27 2.11 -33.30
CA LYS A 772 -12.88 2.60 -32.06
C LYS A 772 -12.28 1.99 -30.80
N ALA A 773 -11.66 0.81 -30.93
CA ALA A 773 -11.09 0.06 -29.82
C ALA A 773 -9.56 0.22 -29.74
N THR A 774 -8.91 0.80 -30.77
CA THR A 774 -7.45 0.88 -30.89
C THR A 774 -6.90 2.24 -30.46
N PHE A 775 -5.65 2.24 -29.99
CA PHE A 775 -4.88 3.45 -29.72
C PHE A 775 -3.92 3.72 -30.88
N ASP A 776 -4.38 4.45 -31.89
CA ASP A 776 -3.60 4.66 -33.11
C ASP A 776 -2.60 5.81 -33.00
N ASN A 777 -2.97 6.85 -32.23
CA ASN A 777 -2.13 8.02 -32.03
C ASN A 777 -2.57 8.82 -30.79
N PHE A 778 -1.90 9.93 -30.50
CA PHE A 778 -2.22 10.75 -29.31
C PHE A 778 -3.64 11.35 -29.30
N LYS A 779 -4.37 11.35 -30.44
CA LYS A 779 -5.79 11.77 -30.42
C LYS A 779 -6.66 10.76 -29.67
N SER A 780 -6.26 9.48 -29.61
CA SER A 780 -6.99 8.48 -28.81
C SER A 780 -7.02 8.82 -27.31
N LEU A 781 -6.21 9.78 -26.83
CA LEU A 781 -6.34 10.33 -25.47
C LEU A 781 -7.63 11.14 -25.25
N GLU A 782 -8.30 11.59 -26.34
CA GLU A 782 -9.63 12.22 -26.26
C GLU A 782 -10.71 11.21 -25.83
N ASP A 783 -10.40 9.92 -25.89
CA ASP A 783 -11.30 8.84 -25.48
C ASP A 783 -11.13 8.47 -23.99
N ILE A 784 -10.35 9.25 -23.23
CA ILE A 784 -10.22 9.06 -21.77
C ILE A 784 -11.54 9.41 -21.10
N ALA A 785 -12.19 8.41 -20.51
CA ALA A 785 -13.40 8.60 -19.74
C ALA A 785 -13.09 9.33 -18.42
N VAL A 786 -13.95 10.29 -18.04
CA VAL A 786 -13.79 11.02 -16.78
C VAL A 786 -15.02 10.81 -15.90
N GLY A 787 -14.77 10.30 -14.69
CA GLY A 787 -15.74 10.19 -13.62
C GLY A 787 -15.41 11.18 -12.49
N ALA A 788 -16.41 11.69 -11.83
CA ALA A 788 -16.28 12.51 -10.62
C ALA A 788 -17.22 12.00 -9.54
N GLY A 789 -16.93 12.27 -8.29
CA GLY A 789 -17.80 11.78 -7.24
C GLY A 789 -17.46 12.27 -5.84
N ILE A 790 -18.29 11.79 -4.93
CA ILE A 790 -18.17 12.06 -3.50
C ILE A 790 -18.04 10.76 -2.73
N GLY A 791 -17.30 10.79 -1.64
CA GLY A 791 -17.09 9.63 -0.78
C GLY A 791 -17.29 9.96 0.69
N LEU A 792 -17.82 9.00 1.43
CA LEU A 792 -17.91 9.02 2.88
C LEU A 792 -17.08 7.86 3.43
N ARG A 793 -16.30 8.14 4.45
CA ARG A 793 -15.45 7.16 5.12
C ARG A 793 -15.71 7.20 6.61
N TYR A 794 -15.68 6.04 7.24
CA TYR A 794 -15.71 5.90 8.68
C TYR A 794 -14.47 5.15 9.15
N ASP A 795 -13.63 5.82 9.93
CA ASP A 795 -12.39 5.25 10.44
C ASP A 795 -12.65 4.60 11.82
N PHE A 796 -12.42 3.28 11.89
CA PHE A 796 -12.52 2.47 13.10
C PHE A 796 -11.16 2.25 13.78
N ASP A 797 -10.11 3.00 13.38
CA ASP A 797 -8.70 2.88 13.78
C ASP A 797 -8.00 1.61 13.25
N PHE A 798 -8.69 0.47 13.15
CA PHE A 798 -8.14 -0.80 12.66
C PHE A 798 -8.65 -1.17 11.25
N PHE A 799 -9.75 -0.56 10.79
CA PHE A 799 -10.23 -0.61 9.39
C PHE A 799 -11.03 0.66 9.06
N ILE A 800 -11.14 0.96 7.76
CA ILE A 800 -11.91 2.10 7.25
C ILE A 800 -13.04 1.56 6.38
N PHE A 801 -14.27 1.90 6.74
CA PHE A 801 -15.44 1.70 5.89
C PHE A 801 -15.56 2.85 4.90
N ARG A 802 -15.71 2.54 3.60
CA ARG A 802 -15.79 3.53 2.51
C ARG A 802 -17.06 3.35 1.70
N PHE A 803 -17.78 4.43 1.47
CA PHE A 803 -18.90 4.52 0.56
C PHE A 803 -18.64 5.65 -0.44
N ASP A 804 -18.53 5.31 -1.72
CA ASP A 804 -18.28 6.27 -2.81
C ASP A 804 -19.45 6.25 -3.79
N THR A 805 -19.86 7.42 -4.28
CA THR A 805 -20.83 7.60 -5.37
C THR A 805 -20.14 8.34 -6.50
N GLY A 806 -20.04 7.68 -7.66
CA GLY A 806 -19.41 8.23 -8.87
C GLY A 806 -20.44 8.62 -9.92
N PHE A 807 -20.15 9.67 -10.67
CA PHE A 807 -20.94 10.17 -11.78
C PHE A 807 -20.07 10.20 -13.02
N LYS A 808 -20.59 9.73 -14.15
CA LYS A 808 -19.96 9.89 -15.45
C LYS A 808 -19.95 11.38 -15.81
N ALA A 809 -18.80 11.98 -15.96
CA ALA A 809 -18.65 13.37 -16.40
C ALA A 809 -18.36 13.45 -17.89
N TYR A 810 -17.51 12.55 -18.40
CA TYR A 810 -17.19 12.44 -19.82
C TYR A 810 -17.27 10.98 -20.24
N GLU A 811 -18.16 10.67 -21.20
CA GLU A 811 -18.42 9.31 -21.71
C GLU A 811 -17.96 9.23 -23.17
N PRO A 812 -16.83 8.57 -23.46
CA PRO A 812 -16.25 8.52 -24.80
C PRO A 812 -17.09 7.74 -25.82
N SER A 813 -17.94 6.82 -25.41
CA SER A 813 -18.81 6.03 -26.29
C SER A 813 -19.96 6.85 -26.90
N TYR A 814 -20.25 8.06 -26.37
CA TYR A 814 -21.25 8.93 -26.92
C TYR A 814 -20.66 9.73 -28.09
N GLY A 815 -21.48 10.02 -29.10
CA GLY A 815 -21.06 10.79 -30.28
C GLY A 815 -20.53 12.19 -29.88
N ASP A 816 -19.67 12.76 -30.70
CA ASP A 816 -18.85 13.96 -30.44
C ASP A 816 -19.55 15.15 -29.80
N LYS A 817 -20.85 15.33 -30.05
CA LYS A 817 -21.64 16.44 -29.50
C LYS A 817 -22.14 16.22 -28.05
N ASN A 818 -22.09 15.00 -27.53
CA ASN A 818 -22.73 14.61 -26.25
C ASN A 818 -21.79 13.94 -25.25
N ARG A 819 -20.48 13.93 -25.51
CA ARG A 819 -19.49 13.25 -24.62
C ARG A 819 -19.44 13.83 -23.19
N TRP A 820 -19.62 15.16 -23.05
CA TRP A 820 -19.77 15.81 -21.76
C TRP A 820 -21.22 15.73 -21.28
N LEU A 821 -21.42 15.07 -20.13
CA LEU A 821 -22.76 14.88 -19.58
C LEU A 821 -23.16 16.06 -18.69
N ASN A 822 -24.04 16.91 -19.20
CA ASN A 822 -24.56 18.10 -18.49
C ASN A 822 -25.69 17.79 -17.50
N LYS A 823 -26.17 16.55 -17.45
CA LYS A 823 -27.24 16.09 -16.55
C LYS A 823 -26.73 14.97 -15.68
N PHE A 824 -26.91 15.12 -14.36
CA PHE A 824 -26.65 14.03 -13.42
C PHE A 824 -27.68 12.92 -13.63
N ASN A 825 -27.31 11.85 -14.28
CA ASN A 825 -28.10 10.63 -14.32
C ASN A 825 -27.69 9.74 -13.15
N PHE A 826 -28.60 9.56 -12.20
CA PHE A 826 -28.48 8.61 -11.10
C PHE A 826 -28.92 7.19 -11.50
N SER A 827 -29.05 6.90 -12.76
CA SER A 827 -29.45 5.57 -13.24
C SER A 827 -28.25 4.63 -13.24
N ASN A 828 -28.27 3.71 -12.28
CA ASN A 828 -27.50 2.48 -12.06
C ASN A 828 -26.13 2.60 -11.47
#